data_922a86ffe8de0ff57b5f9b876f56e1c1
#
_entry.id   922a86ffe8de0ff57b5f9b876f56e1c1
#
_cell.length_a   1.000
_cell.length_b   1.000
_cell.length_c   1.000
_cell.angle_alpha   90.00
_cell.angle_beta   90.00
_cell.angle_gamma   90.00
#
_symmetry.space_group_name_H-M   'P 1'
#
loop_
_entity.id
_entity.type
_entity.pdbx_description
1 polymer ?
#
loop_
_entity_poly.entity_id
_entity_poly.type
_entity_poly.pdbx_seq_one_letter_code
_entity_poly.pdbx_strand_id
1 'polypeptide(L)'
;MKRCLTAASVILFFSFWMLRLSLAQEDADPRKWTVDDVLKQEFTGSYDISPCGKWVVWVKTRPDKEEDRMIADLYLSALGDSTEIQLTRGKADDRNPKWSPDGKYIAFISSRGEDKEAKDQIWLIHSRGGEPWVLTSLKNGVNSFEWRTPDKIVFSAREDPYFYEQELKKKKDDAIVVGDQEHFLPVRLFEVSVKAKEVERLSMNQGRIGEFAVSPDGQWVVTNEDQNIHYPYDNRIPPRQFLYNLNEKTREEIFTEKRMKPYDYVWTLDAKGFFCSQSVSSDPDNDYVSVATLYYFDVTTKTYERVPLNWNWELGYGYQMTQEGLLTSLANGPWNKLAFYQKINGQWERHWLEDADSKNIHVHTVGKDGRTAIISYTTASVPPRIKVAKMQDRHLQEQRDIIKINPWMNEKYIAKSEIIQWKGAKGDPVDGVLYYPHNYEAGKRYPLMVSIHGGPAGVDSDVFRESWGSYPNVLASRNSFVLKVNYHGSGNYGLKWVESIKGHYYEYEVPDILKGSDYLIKKGLVDPDRLGITGWSNGAILSIQCVIESDRFKVVAPGAGDVNWTSDYGNCAFGAGFDNAYFGGPPWERPDYYIKKSPLFKMEKVSTPTIIFFGTNDTNVPTEQGWEHYRALQQIGKVPVRFILFPGEPHGLRKLSHQRRKMEEELAWFDTYLFQTYEKPNEAFNEDSPLGLALKKGKVKKTDGWYGEESNGVLVPEVVELDSLWIGRFEVTRVQYAAYKKNLQFKTGTENYPQNEIDFEEAKAYCQWLSQVTGKKYRLPYEKEMRKLIQKAKGNVAGENNLDYWAGYAITPDEATMLLPKIEQLENGLLLSVGSFKPVGKEPVYDLGGNVAEWCVDENGQGVILGHSALTPSDSKTLYQPPHLKYVGFRVLLEKE
;
A
#
# COMPACT_ATOMS: atom_id res chain seq x y z
N MET A 1 -3.68 23.95 66.15
CA MET A 1 -3.18 24.40 64.82
C MET A 1 -2.43 23.29 64.01
N LYS A 2 -2.30 22.05 64.51
CA LYS A 2 -1.64 20.95 63.73
C LYS A 2 -2.59 19.94 63.08
N ARG A 3 -3.90 20.11 63.13
CA ARG A 3 -4.90 19.21 62.51
C ARG A 3 -5.62 19.80 61.29
N CYS A 4 -5.42 21.06 60.98
CA CYS A 4 -6.00 21.67 59.73
C CYS A 4 -5.09 21.68 58.54
N LEU A 5 -3.78 21.38 58.67
CA LEU A 5 -2.84 21.33 57.55
C LEU A 5 -2.77 19.99 56.79
N THR A 6 -3.26 18.89 57.44
CA THR A 6 -3.29 17.58 56.80
C THR A 6 -4.53 17.34 55.88
N ALA A 7 -5.61 18.04 56.16
CA ALA A 7 -6.84 17.92 55.35
C ALA A 7 -6.75 18.72 54.03
N ALA A 8 -6.07 19.89 54.04
CA ALA A 8 -5.85 20.68 52.83
C ALA A 8 -4.85 20.05 51.84
N SER A 9 -3.82 19.33 52.35
CA SER A 9 -2.87 18.64 51.50
C SER A 9 -3.45 17.38 50.84
N VAL A 10 -4.37 16.69 51.50
CA VAL A 10 -5.04 15.50 50.95
C VAL A 10 -6.10 15.92 49.91
N ILE A 11 -6.78 17.01 50.10
CA ILE A 11 -7.77 17.54 49.13
C ILE A 11 -7.07 18.13 47.90
N LEU A 12 -5.90 18.76 48.04
CA LEU A 12 -5.09 19.20 46.88
C LEU A 12 -4.47 18.03 46.13
N PHE A 13 -4.08 16.95 46.80
CA PHE A 13 -3.55 15.75 46.13
C PHE A 13 -4.66 14.98 45.38
N PHE A 14 -5.90 14.89 45.94
CA PHE A 14 -7.04 14.27 45.29
C PHE A 14 -7.56 15.10 44.13
N SER A 15 -7.59 16.43 44.26
CA SER A 15 -7.98 17.30 43.13
C SER A 15 -6.92 17.32 42.01
N PHE A 16 -5.64 17.20 42.31
CA PHE A 16 -4.60 17.04 41.30
C PHE A 16 -4.60 15.65 40.63
N TRP A 17 -5.01 14.62 41.39
CA TRP A 17 -5.17 13.26 40.86
C TRP A 17 -6.45 13.11 40.02
N MET A 18 -7.55 13.73 40.45
CA MET A 18 -8.78 13.81 39.64
C MET A 18 -8.62 14.69 38.38
N LEU A 19 -7.80 15.75 38.43
CA LEU A 19 -7.48 16.52 37.20
C LEU A 19 -6.55 15.74 36.23
N ARG A 20 -5.68 14.85 36.75
CA ARG A 20 -4.89 13.96 35.89
C ARG A 20 -5.71 12.79 35.32
N LEU A 21 -6.72 12.30 36.01
CA LEU A 21 -7.64 11.28 35.48
C LEU A 21 -8.62 11.83 34.44
N SER A 22 -8.88 13.15 34.40
CA SER A 22 -9.68 13.77 33.34
C SER A 22 -8.88 14.20 32.12
N LEU A 23 -7.53 14.15 32.17
CA LEU A 23 -6.65 14.44 31.05
C LEU A 23 -6.16 13.19 30.29
N ALA A 24 -6.55 11.98 30.73
CA ALA A 24 -6.11 10.70 30.14
C ALA A 24 -7.15 10.06 29.19
N GLN A 25 -8.12 10.84 28.72
CA GLN A 25 -9.02 10.43 27.64
C GLN A 25 -9.40 11.66 26.81
N GLU A 26 -8.42 12.35 26.20
CA GLU A 26 -8.68 13.06 24.95
C GLU A 26 -8.96 11.96 23.91
N ASP A 27 -10.20 11.82 23.48
CA ASP A 27 -10.58 11.08 22.29
C ASP A 27 -9.62 11.52 21.19
N ALA A 28 -8.83 10.59 20.68
CA ALA A 28 -7.82 10.92 19.67
C ALA A 28 -8.51 11.63 18.50
N ASP A 29 -8.14 12.88 18.21
CA ASP A 29 -8.76 13.67 17.13
C ASP A 29 -8.76 12.80 15.85
N PRO A 30 -9.93 12.40 15.33
CA PRO A 30 -10.05 11.49 14.20
C PRO A 30 -9.45 12.06 12.91
N ARG A 31 -9.18 13.37 12.88
CA ARG A 31 -8.54 14.05 11.74
C ARG A 31 -7.02 13.84 11.69
N LYS A 32 -6.38 13.43 12.80
CA LYS A 32 -4.96 13.09 12.82
C LYS A 32 -4.70 11.81 12.02
N TRP A 33 -3.55 11.77 11.37
CA TRP A 33 -3.11 10.57 10.64
C TRP A 33 -2.60 9.49 11.60
N THR A 34 -2.95 8.25 11.29
CA THR A 34 -2.55 7.05 12.03
C THR A 34 -1.85 6.05 11.10
N VAL A 35 -1.24 5.01 11.66
CA VAL A 35 -0.70 3.87 10.89
C VAL A 35 -1.79 3.20 10.04
N ASP A 36 -3.01 3.07 10.57
CA ASP A 36 -4.15 2.53 9.82
C ASP A 36 -4.49 3.38 8.58
N ASP A 37 -4.39 4.71 8.70
CA ASP A 37 -4.63 5.61 7.57
C ASP A 37 -3.60 5.42 6.45
N VAL A 38 -2.35 5.15 6.80
CA VAL A 38 -1.31 4.85 5.81
C VAL A 38 -1.59 3.52 5.12
N LEU A 39 -1.98 2.48 5.86
CA LEU A 39 -2.17 1.12 5.33
C LEU A 39 -3.48 0.92 4.55
N LYS A 40 -4.51 1.73 4.81
CA LYS A 40 -5.80 1.61 4.10
C LYS A 40 -5.86 2.32 2.75
N GLN A 41 -4.76 3.01 2.36
CA GLN A 41 -4.72 3.74 1.10
C GLN A 41 -4.88 2.82 -0.11
N GLU A 42 -5.64 3.30 -1.07
CA GLU A 42 -5.78 2.71 -2.40
C GLU A 42 -4.93 3.51 -3.39
N PHE A 43 -4.43 2.83 -4.42
CA PHE A 43 -3.62 3.46 -5.47
C PHE A 43 -4.21 3.16 -6.84
N THR A 44 -3.88 4.02 -7.81
CA THR A 44 -4.29 3.86 -9.20
C THR A 44 -3.06 3.79 -10.11
N GLY A 45 -3.18 3.04 -11.21
CA GLY A 45 -2.08 2.94 -12.18
C GLY A 45 -2.49 2.22 -13.46
N SER A 46 -1.53 2.03 -14.36
CA SER A 46 -1.67 1.27 -15.60
C SER A 46 -2.91 1.67 -16.43
N TYR A 47 -2.95 2.94 -16.82
CA TYR A 47 -4.09 3.48 -17.57
C TYR A 47 -3.96 3.19 -19.07
N ASP A 48 -5.07 2.81 -19.72
CA ASP A 48 -5.16 2.76 -21.19
C ASP A 48 -6.50 3.29 -21.68
N ILE A 49 -6.47 4.24 -22.64
CA ILE A 49 -7.66 4.88 -23.18
C ILE A 49 -8.22 4.03 -24.33
N SER A 50 -9.53 3.79 -24.31
CA SER A 50 -10.21 3.06 -25.36
C SER A 50 -10.00 3.68 -26.74
N PRO A 51 -9.94 2.89 -27.85
CA PRO A 51 -9.76 3.42 -29.20
C PRO A 51 -10.82 4.45 -29.62
N CYS A 52 -12.01 4.40 -29.03
CA CYS A 52 -13.07 5.38 -29.30
C CYS A 52 -12.94 6.67 -28.45
N GLY A 53 -11.96 6.77 -27.56
CA GLY A 53 -11.73 7.94 -26.71
C GLY A 53 -12.80 8.20 -25.65
N LYS A 54 -13.66 7.19 -25.31
CA LYS A 54 -14.78 7.39 -24.38
C LYS A 54 -14.56 6.76 -23.01
N TRP A 55 -13.61 5.84 -22.88
CA TRP A 55 -13.36 5.08 -21.68
C TRP A 55 -11.87 5.02 -21.36
N VAL A 56 -11.52 4.87 -20.10
CA VAL A 56 -10.19 4.48 -19.64
C VAL A 56 -10.30 3.22 -18.80
N VAL A 57 -9.50 2.20 -19.11
CA VAL A 57 -9.26 1.07 -18.21
C VAL A 57 -8.05 1.39 -17.35
N TRP A 58 -8.11 1.00 -16.07
CA TRP A 58 -7.05 1.29 -15.12
C TRP A 58 -7.01 0.25 -14.00
N VAL A 59 -5.90 0.19 -13.29
CA VAL A 59 -5.68 -0.71 -12.16
C VAL A 59 -5.91 0.04 -10.85
N LYS A 60 -6.76 -0.52 -10.00
CA LYS A 60 -6.90 -0.13 -8.59
C LYS A 60 -6.16 -1.11 -7.71
N THR A 61 -5.19 -0.64 -6.95
CA THR A 61 -4.49 -1.44 -5.95
C THR A 61 -5.01 -1.09 -4.57
N ARG A 62 -5.51 -2.08 -3.85
CA ARG A 62 -6.14 -1.94 -2.52
C ARG A 62 -5.51 -2.89 -1.50
N PRO A 63 -5.51 -2.53 -0.20
CA PRO A 63 -5.09 -3.45 0.84
C PRO A 63 -6.10 -4.58 1.05
N ASP A 64 -5.60 -5.79 1.23
CA ASP A 64 -6.38 -6.96 1.61
C ASP A 64 -5.80 -7.56 2.89
N LYS A 65 -6.57 -7.49 3.98
CA LYS A 65 -6.10 -7.94 5.31
C LYS A 65 -6.06 -9.46 5.43
N GLU A 66 -6.89 -10.19 4.69
CA GLU A 66 -6.89 -11.67 4.73
C GLU A 66 -5.68 -12.24 4.02
N GLU A 67 -5.31 -11.64 2.87
CA GLU A 67 -4.12 -12.02 2.12
C GLU A 67 -2.83 -11.33 2.63
N ASP A 68 -2.96 -10.40 3.59
CA ASP A 68 -1.86 -9.62 4.18
C ASP A 68 -0.99 -8.90 3.13
N ARG A 69 -1.62 -8.40 2.05
CA ARG A 69 -0.93 -7.72 0.94
C ARG A 69 -1.83 -6.76 0.17
N MET A 70 -1.23 -6.01 -0.71
CA MET A 70 -1.96 -5.23 -1.71
C MET A 70 -2.45 -6.16 -2.82
N ILE A 71 -3.68 -5.93 -3.32
CA ILE A 71 -4.29 -6.66 -4.45
C ILE A 71 -4.68 -5.66 -5.52
N ALA A 72 -4.47 -6.03 -6.78
CA ALA A 72 -4.74 -5.23 -7.95
C ALA A 72 -5.96 -5.76 -8.73
N ASP A 73 -6.97 -4.91 -8.94
CA ASP A 73 -8.18 -5.19 -9.72
C ASP A 73 -8.33 -4.19 -10.87
N LEU A 74 -9.00 -4.57 -11.95
CA LEU A 74 -9.27 -3.71 -13.10
C LEU A 74 -10.57 -2.94 -12.93
N TYR A 75 -10.51 -1.67 -13.29
CA TYR A 75 -11.64 -0.75 -13.32
C TYR A 75 -11.76 -0.07 -14.69
N LEU A 76 -12.97 0.36 -15.00
CA LEU A 76 -13.31 1.08 -16.22
C LEU A 76 -14.04 2.37 -15.85
N SER A 77 -13.52 3.53 -16.27
CA SER A 77 -14.17 4.83 -16.04
C SER A 77 -14.52 5.52 -17.34
N ALA A 78 -15.70 6.11 -17.40
CA ALA A 78 -16.12 6.92 -18.53
C ALA A 78 -15.39 8.26 -18.57
N LEU A 79 -14.92 8.67 -19.76
CA LEU A 79 -14.28 9.99 -19.93
C LEU A 79 -15.29 11.13 -20.13
N GLY A 80 -16.58 10.82 -20.29
CA GLY A 80 -17.66 11.79 -20.51
C GLY A 80 -18.51 12.10 -19.26
N ASP A 81 -18.59 11.19 -18.31
CA ASP A 81 -19.41 11.31 -17.10
C ASP A 81 -18.72 10.66 -15.89
N SER A 82 -19.43 10.39 -14.80
CA SER A 82 -18.90 9.79 -13.57
C SER A 82 -19.11 8.27 -13.48
N THR A 83 -19.39 7.60 -14.60
CA THR A 83 -19.61 6.15 -14.60
C THR A 83 -18.30 5.42 -14.35
N GLU A 84 -18.31 4.55 -13.33
CA GLU A 84 -17.20 3.67 -13.00
C GLU A 84 -17.69 2.23 -12.83
N ILE A 85 -16.97 1.28 -13.40
CA ILE A 85 -17.30 -0.16 -13.39
C ILE A 85 -16.07 -0.91 -12.90
N GLN A 86 -16.22 -1.73 -11.87
CA GLN A 86 -15.21 -2.71 -11.50
C GLN A 86 -15.32 -3.91 -12.46
N LEU A 87 -14.27 -4.12 -13.26
CA LEU A 87 -14.23 -5.19 -14.26
C LEU A 87 -13.86 -6.54 -13.66
N THR A 88 -12.92 -6.55 -12.72
CA THR A 88 -12.42 -7.79 -12.13
C THR A 88 -12.42 -7.72 -10.61
N ARG A 89 -12.50 -8.90 -9.97
CA ARG A 89 -12.43 -9.07 -8.52
C ARG A 89 -11.70 -10.37 -8.20
N GLY A 90 -10.98 -10.40 -7.11
CA GLY A 90 -10.38 -11.64 -6.64
C GLY A 90 -9.21 -11.44 -5.69
N LYS A 91 -8.46 -12.53 -5.49
CA LYS A 91 -7.25 -12.58 -4.69
C LYS A 91 -5.97 -12.53 -5.55
N ALA A 92 -6.08 -12.75 -6.86
CA ALA A 92 -4.98 -12.59 -7.81
C ALA A 92 -4.84 -11.13 -8.25
N ASP A 93 -3.62 -10.74 -8.59
CA ASP A 93 -3.35 -9.43 -9.16
C ASP A 93 -3.68 -9.43 -10.65
N ASP A 94 -4.58 -8.52 -11.06
CA ASP A 94 -4.89 -8.23 -12.44
C ASP A 94 -4.21 -6.93 -12.84
N ARG A 95 -3.30 -6.98 -13.81
CA ARG A 95 -2.40 -5.85 -14.09
C ARG A 95 -2.14 -5.66 -15.57
N ASN A 96 -1.60 -4.49 -15.91
CA ASN A 96 -1.23 -4.10 -17.27
C ASN A 96 -2.37 -4.25 -18.30
N PRO A 97 -3.57 -3.68 -18.03
CA PRO A 97 -4.68 -3.78 -18.96
C PRO A 97 -4.40 -2.99 -20.24
N LYS A 98 -4.77 -3.55 -21.40
CA LYS A 98 -4.65 -2.90 -22.73
C LYS A 98 -5.87 -3.19 -23.58
N TRP A 99 -6.44 -2.14 -24.16
CA TRP A 99 -7.54 -2.27 -25.11
C TRP A 99 -7.11 -2.95 -26.41
N SER A 100 -7.94 -3.84 -26.92
CA SER A 100 -7.78 -4.29 -28.31
C SER A 100 -7.94 -3.11 -29.28
N PRO A 101 -7.24 -3.10 -30.45
CA PRO A 101 -7.33 -2.00 -31.43
C PRO A 101 -8.76 -1.70 -31.92
N ASP A 102 -9.67 -2.68 -31.90
CA ASP A 102 -11.08 -2.51 -32.28
C ASP A 102 -12.01 -2.19 -31.10
N GLY A 103 -11.46 -2.10 -29.88
CA GLY A 103 -12.19 -1.76 -28.65
C GLY A 103 -13.15 -2.84 -28.14
N LYS A 104 -13.06 -4.09 -28.62
CA LYS A 104 -13.95 -5.17 -28.19
C LYS A 104 -13.51 -5.83 -26.90
N TYR A 105 -12.20 -5.93 -26.68
CA TYR A 105 -11.61 -6.66 -25.57
C TYR A 105 -10.63 -5.77 -24.79
N ILE A 106 -10.43 -6.14 -23.55
CA ILE A 106 -9.32 -5.67 -22.72
C ILE A 106 -8.49 -6.91 -22.38
N ALA A 107 -7.20 -6.90 -22.76
CA ALA A 107 -6.24 -7.91 -22.37
C ALA A 107 -5.52 -7.45 -21.10
N PHE A 108 -5.14 -8.41 -20.24
CA PHE A 108 -4.40 -8.12 -19.01
C PHE A 108 -3.59 -9.34 -18.57
N ILE A 109 -2.64 -9.14 -17.69
CA ILE A 109 -1.84 -10.20 -17.07
C ILE A 109 -2.45 -10.56 -15.71
N SER A 110 -2.59 -11.86 -15.47
CA SER A 110 -3.02 -12.38 -14.17
C SER A 110 -2.53 -13.80 -13.94
N SER A 111 -2.28 -14.12 -12.66
CA SER A 111 -1.97 -15.48 -12.19
C SER A 111 -3.20 -16.18 -11.61
N ARG A 112 -4.40 -15.86 -12.08
CA ARG A 112 -5.65 -16.52 -11.68
C ARG A 112 -5.60 -18.01 -11.95
N GLY A 113 -5.96 -18.82 -10.94
CA GLY A 113 -6.01 -20.27 -11.05
C GLY A 113 -6.17 -20.90 -9.66
N GLU A 114 -6.53 -22.18 -9.63
CA GLU A 114 -6.64 -22.96 -8.38
C GLU A 114 -5.27 -23.46 -7.87
N ASP A 115 -4.26 -23.45 -8.74
CA ASP A 115 -2.92 -23.88 -8.39
C ASP A 115 -2.15 -22.76 -7.68
N LYS A 116 -1.54 -23.07 -6.53
CA LYS A 116 -0.66 -22.14 -5.78
C LYS A 116 0.59 -21.74 -6.56
N GLU A 117 0.97 -22.52 -7.58
CA GLU A 117 2.09 -22.24 -8.49
C GLU A 117 1.64 -21.59 -9.81
N ALA A 118 0.39 -21.11 -9.91
CA ALA A 118 -0.12 -20.47 -11.11
C ALA A 118 0.80 -19.35 -11.58
N LYS A 119 1.17 -19.41 -12.87
CA LYS A 119 2.03 -18.42 -13.52
C LYS A 119 1.19 -17.35 -14.22
N ASP A 120 1.76 -16.18 -14.37
CA ASP A 120 1.15 -15.09 -15.13
C ASP A 120 0.80 -15.52 -16.55
N GLN A 121 -0.45 -15.30 -16.94
CA GLN A 121 -0.98 -15.56 -18.27
C GLN A 121 -1.66 -14.32 -18.82
N ILE A 122 -1.86 -14.27 -20.15
CA ILE A 122 -2.72 -13.27 -20.78
C ILE A 122 -4.17 -13.71 -20.60
N TRP A 123 -4.95 -12.83 -20.00
CA TRP A 123 -6.40 -12.96 -19.85
C TRP A 123 -7.11 -11.92 -20.70
N LEU A 124 -8.30 -12.23 -21.12
CA LEU A 124 -9.17 -11.32 -21.85
C LEU A 124 -10.48 -11.14 -21.10
N ILE A 125 -11.02 -9.92 -21.16
CA ILE A 125 -12.38 -9.61 -20.77
C ILE A 125 -13.06 -8.81 -21.87
N HIS A 126 -14.35 -9.00 -22.07
CA HIS A 126 -15.10 -8.18 -23.01
C HIS A 126 -15.20 -6.74 -22.51
N SER A 127 -15.07 -5.76 -23.39
CA SER A 127 -15.13 -4.33 -23.05
C SER A 127 -16.42 -3.87 -22.36
N ARG A 128 -17.47 -4.68 -22.43
CA ARG A 128 -18.77 -4.45 -21.76
C ARG A 128 -18.91 -5.19 -20.43
N GLY A 129 -17.84 -5.84 -19.95
CA GLY A 129 -17.86 -6.69 -18.75
C GLY A 129 -18.19 -8.15 -19.09
N GLY A 130 -18.39 -8.95 -18.07
CA GLY A 130 -18.54 -10.40 -18.14
C GLY A 130 -17.39 -11.11 -17.43
N GLU A 131 -17.31 -12.43 -17.51
CA GLU A 131 -16.22 -13.18 -16.91
C GLU A 131 -14.97 -13.13 -17.80
N PRO A 132 -13.79 -12.86 -17.22
CA PRO A 132 -12.54 -12.99 -17.95
C PRO A 132 -12.21 -14.45 -18.24
N TRP A 133 -11.53 -14.67 -19.37
CA TRP A 133 -11.04 -16.00 -19.75
C TRP A 133 -9.56 -15.96 -20.10
N VAL A 134 -8.86 -17.07 -19.85
CA VAL A 134 -7.45 -17.19 -20.18
C VAL A 134 -7.25 -17.37 -21.67
N LEU A 135 -6.27 -16.64 -22.24
CA LEU A 135 -5.87 -16.73 -23.63
C LEU A 135 -4.62 -17.61 -23.81
N THR A 136 -3.67 -17.58 -22.87
CA THR A 136 -2.41 -18.35 -22.92
C THR A 136 -2.35 -19.37 -21.80
N SER A 137 -1.56 -20.42 -22.00
CA SER A 137 -1.32 -21.47 -20.99
C SER A 137 0.13 -21.96 -21.08
N LEU A 138 1.07 -21.08 -20.72
CA LEU A 138 2.50 -21.36 -20.75
C LEU A 138 2.98 -21.81 -19.37
N LYS A 139 3.79 -22.86 -19.30
CA LYS A 139 4.31 -23.39 -18.02
C LYS A 139 5.19 -22.40 -17.27
N ASN A 140 5.93 -21.56 -18.00
CA ASN A 140 6.78 -20.53 -17.42
C ASN A 140 6.09 -19.16 -17.33
N GLY A 141 4.83 -19.04 -17.81
CA GLY A 141 4.07 -17.80 -17.82
C GLY A 141 4.48 -16.82 -18.92
N VAL A 142 3.87 -15.65 -18.89
CA VAL A 142 4.07 -14.52 -19.81
C VAL A 142 4.71 -13.36 -19.03
N ASN A 143 5.74 -12.72 -19.61
CA ASN A 143 6.38 -11.57 -18.98
C ASN A 143 5.66 -10.24 -19.29
N SER A 144 5.43 -9.97 -20.60
CA SER A 144 4.75 -8.75 -21.07
C SER A 144 4.07 -9.01 -22.41
N PHE A 145 3.15 -8.14 -22.80
CA PHE A 145 2.40 -8.27 -24.05
C PHE A 145 2.03 -6.91 -24.67
N GLU A 146 1.81 -6.92 -26.01
CA GLU A 146 1.31 -5.81 -26.80
C GLU A 146 0.31 -6.29 -27.86
N TRP A 147 -0.75 -5.51 -28.14
CA TRP A 147 -1.62 -5.77 -29.26
C TRP A 147 -0.92 -5.45 -30.59
N ARG A 148 -0.92 -6.41 -31.50
CA ARG A 148 -0.47 -6.22 -32.88
C ARG A 148 -1.63 -5.85 -33.79
N THR A 149 -2.72 -6.61 -33.74
CA THR A 149 -3.96 -6.42 -34.51
C THR A 149 -5.16 -6.72 -33.60
N PRO A 150 -6.41 -6.48 -34.01
CA PRO A 150 -7.59 -6.87 -33.23
C PRO A 150 -7.71 -8.36 -32.89
N ASP A 151 -6.96 -9.22 -33.62
CA ASP A 151 -6.96 -10.68 -33.39
C ASP A 151 -5.63 -11.22 -32.88
N LYS A 152 -4.57 -10.42 -32.83
CA LYS A 152 -3.23 -10.92 -32.55
C LYS A 152 -2.55 -10.12 -31.44
N ILE A 153 -1.98 -10.82 -30.46
CA ILE A 153 -1.18 -10.27 -29.37
C ILE A 153 0.25 -10.82 -29.48
N VAL A 154 1.23 -9.94 -29.52
CA VAL A 154 2.65 -10.28 -29.35
C VAL A 154 3.00 -10.27 -27.88
N PHE A 155 3.76 -11.24 -27.41
CA PHE A 155 4.16 -11.31 -26.02
C PHE A 155 5.56 -11.90 -25.86
N SER A 156 6.22 -11.62 -24.75
CA SER A 156 7.51 -12.20 -24.38
C SER A 156 7.32 -13.26 -23.29
N ALA A 157 7.99 -14.38 -23.48
CA ALA A 157 7.99 -15.50 -22.54
C ALA A 157 9.27 -16.31 -22.63
N ARG A 158 9.61 -16.98 -21.52
CA ARG A 158 10.55 -18.11 -21.56
C ARG A 158 9.80 -19.34 -22.11
N GLU A 159 10.45 -20.10 -22.94
CA GLU A 159 9.86 -21.35 -23.45
C GLU A 159 9.57 -22.36 -22.32
N ASP A 160 8.89 -23.43 -22.67
CA ASP A 160 8.63 -24.55 -21.77
C ASP A 160 9.93 -25.06 -21.12
N PRO A 161 9.86 -25.64 -19.92
CA PRO A 161 11.05 -26.08 -19.20
C PRO A 161 11.96 -26.95 -20.06
N TYR A 162 13.25 -26.63 -20.09
CA TYR A 162 14.26 -27.39 -20.79
C TYR A 162 14.54 -28.73 -20.10
N PHE A 163 15.13 -29.66 -20.83
CA PHE A 163 15.48 -30.99 -20.30
C PHE A 163 16.30 -30.90 -19.01
N TYR A 164 17.27 -29.98 -18.96
CA TYR A 164 18.11 -29.76 -17.77
C TYR A 164 17.25 -29.43 -16.54
N GLU A 165 16.34 -28.48 -16.64
CA GLU A 165 15.43 -28.10 -15.53
C GLU A 165 14.53 -29.25 -15.10
N GLN A 166 14.05 -30.05 -16.08
CA GLN A 166 13.20 -31.20 -15.81
C GLN A 166 13.98 -32.32 -15.08
N GLU A 167 15.24 -32.56 -15.44
CA GLU A 167 16.11 -33.52 -14.76
C GLU A 167 16.46 -33.10 -13.33
N LEU A 168 16.73 -31.80 -13.09
CA LEU A 168 16.92 -31.25 -11.72
C LEU A 168 15.65 -31.48 -10.88
N LYS A 169 14.50 -31.13 -11.40
CA LYS A 169 13.20 -31.33 -10.71
C LYS A 169 12.96 -32.82 -10.40
N LYS A 170 13.25 -33.72 -11.34
CA LYS A 170 13.13 -35.17 -11.16
C LYS A 170 14.08 -35.70 -10.07
N LYS A 171 15.29 -35.17 -10.00
CA LYS A 171 16.29 -35.50 -8.96
C LYS A 171 16.00 -34.84 -7.63
N LYS A 172 15.01 -33.91 -7.56
CA LYS A 172 14.76 -33.03 -6.41
C LYS A 172 16.00 -32.23 -6.03
N ASP A 173 16.77 -31.82 -7.02
CA ASP A 173 17.95 -31.01 -6.88
C ASP A 173 17.54 -29.54 -7.03
N ASP A 174 17.59 -28.80 -5.94
CA ASP A 174 17.28 -27.37 -5.84
C ASP A 174 18.53 -26.51 -5.63
N ALA A 175 19.71 -27.09 -5.83
CA ALA A 175 20.98 -26.36 -5.80
C ALA A 175 21.03 -25.30 -6.90
N ILE A 176 21.56 -24.14 -6.57
CA ILE A 176 21.70 -23.00 -7.48
C ILE A 176 23.16 -22.84 -7.89
N VAL A 177 23.42 -22.90 -9.19
CA VAL A 177 24.70 -22.48 -9.76
C VAL A 177 24.65 -20.96 -9.96
N VAL A 178 25.42 -20.22 -9.16
CA VAL A 178 25.47 -18.76 -9.23
C VAL A 178 26.18 -18.33 -10.52
N GLY A 179 25.51 -17.46 -11.29
CA GLY A 179 26.07 -16.96 -12.56
C GLY A 179 26.16 -18.02 -13.65
N ASP A 180 25.19 -18.94 -13.73
CA ASP A 180 25.14 -20.02 -14.70
C ASP A 180 24.88 -19.49 -16.13
N GLN A 181 25.94 -19.08 -16.82
CA GLN A 181 25.88 -18.62 -18.21
C GLN A 181 25.62 -19.79 -19.18
N GLU A 182 25.99 -21.03 -18.84
CA GLU A 182 25.77 -22.19 -19.68
C GLU A 182 24.27 -22.49 -19.87
N HIS A 183 23.49 -22.25 -18.79
CA HIS A 183 22.03 -22.41 -18.81
C HIS A 183 21.30 -21.05 -18.84
N PHE A 184 21.88 -20.04 -19.51
CA PHE A 184 21.25 -18.74 -19.76
C PHE A 184 20.10 -18.87 -20.77
N LEU A 185 18.93 -19.26 -20.28
CA LEU A 185 17.77 -19.58 -21.12
C LEU A 185 17.15 -18.32 -21.74
N PRO A 186 16.86 -18.33 -23.05
CA PRO A 186 16.34 -17.18 -23.75
C PRO A 186 14.89 -16.85 -23.36
N VAL A 187 14.57 -15.56 -23.38
CA VAL A 187 13.21 -15.04 -23.43
C VAL A 187 12.92 -14.63 -24.85
N ARG A 188 11.83 -15.13 -25.44
CA ARG A 188 11.50 -14.98 -26.86
C ARG A 188 10.18 -14.26 -27.08
N LEU A 189 9.98 -13.76 -28.29
CA LEU A 189 8.69 -13.26 -28.75
C LEU A 189 7.83 -14.39 -29.29
N PHE A 190 6.56 -14.33 -28.93
CA PHE A 190 5.48 -15.17 -29.41
C PHE A 190 4.31 -14.32 -29.86
N GLU A 191 3.46 -14.89 -30.69
CA GLU A 191 2.17 -14.31 -31.08
C GLU A 191 1.06 -15.29 -30.71
N VAL A 192 -0.07 -14.78 -30.20
CA VAL A 192 -1.28 -15.60 -29.99
C VAL A 192 -2.45 -14.99 -30.74
N SER A 193 -3.23 -15.82 -31.43
CA SER A 193 -4.52 -15.43 -32.03
C SER A 193 -5.62 -15.49 -30.99
N VAL A 194 -6.38 -14.42 -30.84
CA VAL A 194 -7.53 -14.35 -29.95
C VAL A 194 -8.61 -15.35 -30.34
N LYS A 195 -8.85 -15.54 -31.65
CA LYS A 195 -9.88 -16.43 -32.18
C LYS A 195 -9.46 -17.90 -32.16
N ALA A 196 -8.26 -18.19 -32.69
CA ALA A 196 -7.76 -19.56 -32.79
C ALA A 196 -7.17 -20.10 -31.48
N LYS A 197 -6.72 -19.20 -30.60
CA LYS A 197 -5.94 -19.51 -29.37
C LYS A 197 -4.66 -20.29 -29.66
N GLU A 198 -4.13 -20.13 -30.87
CA GLU A 198 -2.87 -20.75 -31.29
C GLU A 198 -1.72 -19.81 -30.98
N VAL A 199 -0.64 -20.36 -30.42
CA VAL A 199 0.59 -19.65 -30.08
C VAL A 199 1.66 -19.99 -31.12
N GLU A 200 2.21 -18.97 -31.78
CA GLU A 200 3.34 -19.09 -32.74
C GLU A 200 4.57 -18.38 -32.17
N ARG A 201 5.74 -19.02 -32.27
CA ARG A 201 7.02 -18.37 -31.95
C ARG A 201 7.42 -17.42 -33.06
N LEU A 202 7.71 -16.17 -32.70
CA LEU A 202 8.12 -15.12 -33.66
C LEU A 202 9.63 -14.95 -33.72
N SER A 203 10.38 -15.25 -32.66
CA SER A 203 11.81 -14.98 -32.60
C SER A 203 12.64 -16.23 -32.29
N MET A 204 13.88 -16.27 -32.76
CA MET A 204 14.89 -17.34 -32.57
C MET A 204 16.15 -16.80 -31.89
N ASN A 205 16.01 -15.72 -31.10
CA ASN A 205 17.09 -15.12 -30.35
C ASN A 205 17.67 -16.07 -29.30
N GLN A 206 18.93 -15.84 -28.93
CA GLN A 206 19.62 -16.56 -27.85
C GLN A 206 19.68 -15.76 -26.56
N GLY A 207 19.51 -14.45 -26.63
CA GLY A 207 19.45 -13.54 -25.50
C GLY A 207 18.07 -13.54 -24.83
N ARG A 208 17.95 -12.83 -23.71
CA ARG A 208 16.68 -12.59 -23.01
C ARG A 208 16.08 -11.26 -23.46
N ILE A 209 14.93 -11.29 -24.10
CA ILE A 209 14.16 -10.06 -24.39
C ILE A 209 13.61 -9.55 -23.07
N GLY A 210 14.14 -8.42 -22.59
CA GLY A 210 13.69 -7.72 -21.38
C GLY A 210 12.55 -6.77 -21.71
N GLU A 211 12.68 -5.98 -22.75
CA GLU A 211 11.71 -4.99 -23.20
C GLU A 211 11.44 -5.13 -24.68
N PHE A 212 10.22 -4.83 -25.11
CA PHE A 212 9.85 -4.69 -26.51
C PHE A 212 8.68 -3.73 -26.70
N ALA A 213 8.57 -3.14 -27.90
CA ALA A 213 7.45 -2.32 -28.30
C ALA A 213 7.02 -2.62 -29.74
N VAL A 214 5.71 -2.82 -29.94
CA VAL A 214 5.08 -3.06 -31.26
C VAL A 214 4.73 -1.73 -31.89
N SER A 215 5.03 -1.55 -33.18
CA SER A 215 4.64 -0.35 -33.94
C SER A 215 3.11 -0.24 -34.08
N PRO A 216 2.56 0.99 -34.20
CA PRO A 216 1.11 1.19 -34.34
C PRO A 216 0.47 0.50 -35.55
N ASP A 217 1.22 0.25 -36.61
CA ASP A 217 0.79 -0.48 -37.80
C ASP A 217 0.91 -2.00 -37.68
N GLY A 218 1.50 -2.49 -36.56
CA GLY A 218 1.71 -3.91 -36.29
C GLY A 218 2.75 -4.60 -37.18
N GLN A 219 3.57 -3.84 -37.91
CA GLN A 219 4.60 -4.39 -38.79
C GLN A 219 5.92 -4.64 -38.07
N TRP A 220 6.29 -3.74 -37.14
CA TRP A 220 7.62 -3.73 -36.52
C TRP A 220 7.54 -4.04 -35.03
N VAL A 221 8.61 -4.65 -34.51
CA VAL A 221 8.88 -4.77 -33.07
C VAL A 221 10.33 -4.39 -32.81
N VAL A 222 10.54 -3.44 -31.91
CA VAL A 222 11.87 -3.15 -31.36
C VAL A 222 12.04 -3.91 -30.04
N THR A 223 13.24 -4.47 -29.82
CA THR A 223 13.56 -5.23 -28.58
C THR A 223 14.87 -4.76 -27.97
N ASN A 224 14.95 -4.91 -26.63
CA ASN A 224 16.19 -4.92 -25.87
C ASN A 224 16.47 -6.35 -25.40
N GLU A 225 17.64 -6.91 -25.72
CA GLU A 225 17.98 -8.30 -25.47
C GLU A 225 19.26 -8.43 -24.63
N ASP A 226 19.14 -8.91 -23.41
CA ASP A 226 20.29 -9.27 -22.57
C ASP A 226 21.06 -10.44 -23.18
N GLN A 227 22.37 -10.28 -23.31
CA GLN A 227 23.25 -11.27 -23.93
C GLN A 227 24.02 -12.10 -22.91
N ASN A 228 24.15 -11.61 -21.69
CA ASN A 228 24.97 -12.22 -20.65
C ASN A 228 24.42 -11.96 -19.24
N ILE A 229 24.39 -13.01 -18.41
CA ILE A 229 23.92 -12.93 -17.01
C ILE A 229 24.86 -12.10 -16.11
N HIS A 230 26.13 -11.96 -16.50
CA HIS A 230 27.15 -11.24 -15.72
C HIS A 230 27.15 -9.74 -15.98
N TYR A 231 26.44 -9.25 -17.01
CA TYR A 231 26.48 -7.86 -17.40
C TYR A 231 26.20 -6.87 -16.25
N PRO A 232 25.23 -7.10 -15.36
CA PRO A 232 24.99 -6.21 -14.24
C PRO A 232 26.18 -6.06 -13.28
N TYR A 233 27.11 -7.02 -13.28
CA TYR A 233 28.26 -7.06 -12.38
C TYR A 233 29.56 -6.61 -13.03
N ASP A 234 29.76 -6.92 -14.31
CA ASP A 234 31.06 -6.69 -14.98
C ASP A 234 31.01 -5.66 -16.12
N ASN A 235 29.82 -5.26 -16.55
CA ASN A 235 29.58 -4.27 -17.60
C ASN A 235 30.28 -4.57 -18.95
N ARG A 236 30.61 -5.85 -19.24
CA ARG A 236 31.43 -6.25 -20.39
C ARG A 236 30.63 -6.52 -21.65
N ILE A 237 29.57 -7.28 -21.55
CA ILE A 237 28.72 -7.69 -22.68
C ILE A 237 27.34 -7.04 -22.51
N PRO A 238 27.12 -5.83 -23.09
CA PRO A 238 25.89 -5.10 -22.92
C PRO A 238 24.70 -5.75 -23.63
N PRO A 239 23.46 -5.40 -23.24
CA PRO A 239 22.26 -5.70 -24.02
C PRO A 239 22.38 -5.21 -25.46
N ARG A 240 21.75 -5.93 -26.39
CA ARG A 240 21.68 -5.55 -27.81
C ARG A 240 20.25 -5.25 -28.20
N GLN A 241 20.08 -4.37 -29.18
CA GLN A 241 18.79 -3.93 -29.67
C GLN A 241 18.54 -4.47 -31.07
N PHE A 242 17.33 -4.97 -31.31
CA PHE A 242 16.96 -5.54 -32.58
C PHE A 242 15.62 -4.97 -33.06
N LEU A 243 15.52 -4.81 -34.37
CA LEU A 243 14.28 -4.47 -35.06
C LEU A 243 13.79 -5.71 -35.84
N TYR A 244 12.60 -6.17 -35.51
CA TYR A 244 11.93 -7.28 -36.18
C TYR A 244 10.89 -6.74 -37.17
N ASN A 245 10.89 -7.22 -38.43
CA ASN A 245 9.79 -7.07 -39.35
C ASN A 245 8.88 -8.32 -39.24
N LEU A 246 7.72 -8.17 -38.66
CA LEU A 246 6.82 -9.32 -38.41
C LEU A 246 6.15 -9.87 -39.68
N ASN A 247 6.03 -9.06 -40.73
CA ASN A 247 5.45 -9.48 -42.00
C ASN A 247 6.45 -10.26 -42.85
N GLU A 248 7.69 -9.81 -42.89
CA GLU A 248 8.78 -10.45 -43.64
C GLU A 248 9.53 -11.53 -42.84
N LYS A 249 9.26 -11.58 -41.52
CA LYS A 249 9.95 -12.47 -40.56
C LYS A 249 11.48 -12.26 -40.57
N THR A 250 11.93 -11.01 -40.72
CA THR A 250 13.33 -10.60 -40.67
C THR A 250 13.68 -9.96 -39.34
N ARG A 251 14.96 -10.01 -38.96
CA ARG A 251 15.52 -9.41 -37.75
C ARG A 251 16.84 -8.76 -38.11
N GLU A 252 17.05 -7.57 -37.64
CA GLU A 252 18.34 -6.88 -37.77
C GLU A 252 18.75 -6.21 -36.46
N GLU A 253 20.06 -6.14 -36.22
CA GLU A 253 20.62 -5.43 -35.07
C GLU A 253 20.66 -3.92 -35.39
N ILE A 254 20.20 -3.13 -34.43
CA ILE A 254 20.21 -1.66 -34.50
C ILE A 254 21.02 -1.14 -33.30
N PHE A 255 21.45 0.11 -33.32
CA PHE A 255 22.31 0.72 -32.29
C PHE A 255 23.61 -0.06 -32.07
N THR A 256 24.33 -0.39 -33.14
CA THR A 256 25.51 -1.25 -33.11
C THR A 256 26.73 -0.68 -32.41
N GLU A 257 26.72 0.60 -32.03
CA GLU A 257 27.80 1.20 -31.24
C GLU A 257 27.85 0.62 -29.82
N LYS A 258 29.01 0.19 -29.35
CA LYS A 258 29.22 -0.52 -28.07
C LYS A 258 28.55 0.18 -26.84
N ARG A 259 28.42 1.52 -26.87
CA ARG A 259 27.91 2.32 -25.75
C ARG A 259 26.41 2.65 -25.88
N MET A 260 25.78 2.25 -26.96
CA MET A 260 24.35 2.46 -27.17
C MET A 260 23.57 1.30 -26.57
N LYS A 261 22.79 1.60 -25.54
CA LYS A 261 21.96 0.65 -24.76
C LYS A 261 20.58 1.26 -24.50
N PRO A 262 19.86 1.68 -25.55
CA PRO A 262 18.59 2.38 -25.37
C PRO A 262 17.50 1.47 -24.79
N TYR A 263 16.55 2.12 -24.12
CA TYR A 263 15.40 1.54 -23.45
C TYR A 263 14.20 2.50 -23.50
N ASP A 264 13.02 2.11 -23.00
CA ASP A 264 11.77 2.91 -23.01
C ASP A 264 11.35 3.32 -24.43
N TYR A 265 10.98 2.36 -25.27
CA TYR A 265 10.64 2.62 -26.66
C TYR A 265 9.21 3.15 -26.81
N VAL A 266 9.06 4.30 -27.48
CA VAL A 266 7.76 4.89 -27.84
C VAL A 266 7.72 5.21 -29.32
N TRP A 267 6.87 4.49 -30.07
CA TRP A 267 6.68 4.64 -31.50
C TRP A 267 6.01 5.97 -31.85
N THR A 268 6.39 6.55 -33.00
CA THR A 268 5.63 7.63 -33.61
C THR A 268 4.27 7.13 -34.11
N LEU A 269 3.27 8.03 -34.15
CA LEU A 269 1.90 7.65 -34.54
C LEU A 269 1.81 7.10 -35.98
N ASP A 270 2.75 7.49 -36.85
CA ASP A 270 2.85 7.06 -38.25
C ASP A 270 3.75 5.82 -38.47
N ALA A 271 4.24 5.22 -37.39
CA ALA A 271 5.13 4.07 -37.38
C ALA A 271 6.48 4.23 -38.15
N LYS A 272 6.87 5.48 -38.52
CA LYS A 272 8.13 5.72 -39.24
C LYS A 272 9.37 5.70 -38.36
N GLY A 273 9.22 5.77 -37.09
CA GLY A 273 10.31 5.75 -36.12
C GLY A 273 9.82 5.60 -34.71
N PHE A 274 10.76 5.59 -33.78
CA PHE A 274 10.49 5.56 -32.37
C PHE A 274 11.49 6.39 -31.57
N PHE A 275 11.05 6.87 -30.43
CA PHE A 275 11.90 7.50 -29.43
C PHE A 275 12.36 6.47 -28.41
N CYS A 276 13.53 6.69 -27.84
CA CYS A 276 14.08 5.87 -26.76
C CYS A 276 14.96 6.68 -25.82
N SER A 277 15.08 6.21 -24.58
CA SER A 277 16.00 6.76 -23.60
C SER A 277 17.38 6.12 -23.71
N GLN A 278 18.42 6.86 -23.36
CA GLN A 278 19.79 6.38 -23.26
C GLN A 278 20.46 6.95 -22.02
N SER A 279 21.10 6.11 -21.22
CA SER A 279 21.91 6.52 -20.09
C SER A 279 23.20 7.22 -20.54
N VAL A 280 23.54 8.31 -19.86
CA VAL A 280 24.77 9.07 -20.08
C VAL A 280 25.48 9.25 -18.74
N SER A 281 26.77 8.89 -18.71
CA SER A 281 27.68 9.06 -17.58
C SER A 281 28.98 9.74 -18.06
N SER A 282 29.69 10.39 -17.15
CA SER A 282 31.05 10.87 -17.40
C SER A 282 32.05 9.71 -17.50
N ASP A 283 31.73 8.56 -16.92
CA ASP A 283 32.51 7.32 -17.02
C ASP A 283 31.66 6.25 -17.71
N PRO A 284 31.79 6.12 -19.04
CA PRO A 284 30.98 5.18 -19.81
C PRO A 284 31.32 3.70 -19.56
N ASP A 285 32.44 3.40 -18.92
CA ASP A 285 32.81 2.02 -18.56
C ASP A 285 32.21 1.62 -17.19
N ASN A 286 31.77 2.62 -16.37
CA ASN A 286 31.05 2.45 -15.11
C ASN A 286 29.81 3.37 -15.09
N ASP A 287 28.86 3.14 -15.99
CA ASP A 287 27.70 3.99 -16.19
C ASP A 287 26.54 3.73 -15.21
N TYR A 288 26.78 3.03 -14.11
CA TYR A 288 25.80 2.82 -13.04
C TYR A 288 25.26 4.15 -12.50
N VAL A 289 26.13 5.15 -12.36
CA VAL A 289 25.77 6.54 -12.02
C VAL A 289 25.62 7.33 -13.30
N SER A 290 24.39 7.57 -13.71
CA SER A 290 24.05 8.16 -15.00
C SER A 290 22.75 8.95 -14.95
N VAL A 291 22.49 9.69 -16.02
CA VAL A 291 21.22 10.39 -16.28
C VAL A 291 20.68 10.01 -17.65
N ALA A 292 19.35 10.09 -17.83
CA ALA A 292 18.71 9.75 -19.10
C ALA A 292 18.75 10.92 -20.11
N THR A 293 18.94 10.59 -21.39
CA THR A 293 18.78 11.51 -22.53
C THR A 293 17.93 10.83 -23.61
N LEU A 294 17.46 11.62 -24.58
CA LEU A 294 16.48 11.19 -25.58
C LEU A 294 17.14 10.98 -26.94
N TYR A 295 16.76 9.87 -27.59
CA TYR A 295 17.14 9.56 -28.98
C TYR A 295 15.90 9.29 -29.84
N TYR A 296 16.03 9.49 -31.13
CA TYR A 296 15.06 9.13 -32.16
C TYR A 296 15.70 8.18 -33.16
N PHE A 297 15.01 7.08 -33.45
CA PHE A 297 15.39 6.12 -34.49
C PHE A 297 14.40 6.19 -35.65
N ASP A 298 14.92 6.34 -36.89
CA ASP A 298 14.13 6.32 -38.13
C ASP A 298 14.19 4.93 -38.77
N VAL A 299 13.05 4.28 -38.91
CA VAL A 299 12.93 2.90 -39.41
C VAL A 299 13.21 2.81 -40.90
N THR A 300 12.98 3.88 -41.69
CA THR A 300 13.16 3.90 -43.12
C THR A 300 14.65 4.00 -43.49
N THR A 301 15.36 4.93 -42.87
CA THR A 301 16.80 5.14 -43.07
C THR A 301 17.67 4.25 -42.20
N LYS A 302 17.10 3.65 -41.13
CA LYS A 302 17.79 2.85 -40.14
C LYS A 302 18.90 3.59 -39.41
N THR A 303 18.70 4.88 -39.23
CA THR A 303 19.62 5.77 -38.54
C THR A 303 18.99 6.31 -37.28
N TYR A 304 19.83 6.70 -36.31
CA TYR A 304 19.38 7.34 -35.10
C TYR A 304 20.11 8.65 -34.86
N GLU A 305 19.49 9.52 -34.10
CA GLU A 305 20.07 10.81 -33.71
C GLU A 305 19.67 11.15 -32.28
N ARG A 306 20.55 11.90 -31.61
CA ARG A 306 20.22 12.43 -30.29
C ARG A 306 19.22 13.58 -30.45
N VAL A 307 18.13 13.57 -29.68
CA VAL A 307 17.20 14.68 -29.56
C VAL A 307 17.79 15.69 -28.56
N PRO A 308 18.17 16.90 -29.00
CA PRO A 308 18.74 17.90 -28.09
C PRO A 308 17.64 18.38 -27.12
N LEU A 309 17.79 18.10 -25.83
CA LEU A 309 16.79 18.52 -24.85
C LEU A 309 16.69 20.04 -24.71
N ASN A 310 17.75 20.78 -25.09
CA ASN A 310 17.88 22.22 -24.90
C ASN A 310 17.51 22.65 -23.47
N TRP A 311 17.92 21.84 -22.53
CA TRP A 311 17.70 21.94 -21.09
C TRP A 311 18.98 21.59 -20.32
N ASN A 312 19.21 22.18 -19.16
CA ASN A 312 20.46 22.02 -18.43
C ASN A 312 20.56 20.67 -17.71
N TRP A 313 19.42 20.00 -17.50
CA TRP A 313 19.32 18.76 -16.76
C TRP A 313 18.83 17.62 -17.67
N GLU A 314 18.56 16.48 -17.10
CA GLU A 314 18.22 15.25 -17.81
C GLU A 314 16.77 15.18 -18.25
N LEU A 315 16.48 14.11 -19.00
CA LEU A 315 15.14 13.61 -19.26
C LEU A 315 14.53 13.16 -17.93
N GLY A 316 13.32 13.58 -17.64
CA GLY A 316 12.54 13.10 -16.49
C GLY A 316 11.87 11.77 -16.78
N TYR A 317 10.86 11.44 -16.00
CA TYR A 317 10.16 10.15 -16.11
C TYR A 317 9.04 10.20 -17.15
N GLY A 318 9.15 9.31 -18.15
CA GLY A 318 8.11 9.03 -19.13
C GLY A 318 7.97 10.09 -20.24
N TYR A 319 7.56 9.62 -21.40
CA TYR A 319 7.19 10.43 -22.55
C TYR A 319 6.10 9.73 -23.35
N GLN A 320 5.28 10.51 -24.06
CA GLN A 320 4.10 10.05 -24.79
C GLN A 320 4.00 10.75 -26.15
N MET A 321 3.60 9.99 -27.18
CA MET A 321 3.32 10.61 -28.47
C MET A 321 1.99 11.35 -28.46
N THR A 322 2.02 12.56 -29.00
CA THR A 322 0.84 13.41 -29.20
C THR A 322 0.76 13.88 -30.63
N GLN A 323 -0.33 14.53 -31.03
CA GLN A 323 -0.39 15.20 -32.35
C GLN A 323 0.54 16.43 -32.44
N GLU A 324 0.93 16.98 -31.29
CA GLU A 324 1.82 18.13 -31.18
C GLU A 324 3.30 17.74 -30.98
N GLY A 325 3.64 16.49 -31.23
CA GLY A 325 4.98 15.92 -31.05
C GLY A 325 5.10 15.01 -29.82
N LEU A 326 6.34 14.72 -29.45
CA LEU A 326 6.64 13.94 -28.25
C LEU A 326 6.48 14.83 -27.01
N LEU A 327 5.49 14.55 -26.18
CA LEU A 327 5.37 15.16 -24.84
C LEU A 327 6.27 14.42 -23.86
N THR A 328 7.15 15.12 -23.19
CA THR A 328 8.05 14.54 -22.19
C THR A 328 8.15 15.37 -20.94
N SER A 329 8.54 14.69 -19.85
CA SER A 329 8.94 15.31 -18.60
C SER A 329 10.45 15.59 -18.62
N LEU A 330 10.87 16.75 -18.16
CA LEU A 330 12.26 17.13 -17.94
C LEU A 330 12.53 17.34 -16.45
N ALA A 331 13.69 16.92 -15.99
CA ALA A 331 14.13 17.10 -14.62
C ALA A 331 14.15 18.58 -14.22
N ASN A 332 13.71 18.92 -13.03
CA ASN A 332 13.61 20.29 -12.52
C ASN A 332 13.68 20.36 -10.99
N GLY A 333 14.61 19.63 -10.37
CA GLY A 333 14.75 19.56 -8.92
C GLY A 333 13.55 18.88 -8.23
N PRO A 334 12.88 19.51 -7.24
CA PRO A 334 11.72 18.92 -6.59
C PRO A 334 10.47 18.79 -7.50
N TRP A 335 10.54 19.25 -8.71
CA TRP A 335 9.46 19.24 -9.70
C TRP A 335 9.89 18.60 -11.01
N ASN A 336 8.97 18.55 -11.95
CA ASN A 336 9.25 18.25 -13.35
C ASN A 336 8.82 19.43 -14.23
N LYS A 337 9.26 19.44 -15.47
CA LYS A 337 8.84 20.43 -16.46
C LYS A 337 8.41 19.71 -17.72
N LEU A 338 7.19 19.95 -18.19
CA LEU A 338 6.64 19.29 -19.36
C LEU A 338 6.96 20.06 -20.64
N ALA A 339 7.41 19.36 -21.67
CA ALA A 339 7.78 19.93 -22.95
C ALA A 339 7.40 19.02 -24.12
N PHE A 340 7.10 19.64 -25.25
CA PHE A 340 6.90 18.96 -26.54
C PHE A 340 8.18 19.07 -27.36
N TYR A 341 8.51 17.98 -28.06
CA TYR A 341 9.60 17.94 -29.05
C TYR A 341 9.03 17.60 -30.40
N GLN A 342 9.34 18.47 -31.38
CA GLN A 342 8.96 18.31 -32.79
C GLN A 342 10.16 18.47 -33.67
N LYS A 343 10.22 17.76 -34.80
CA LYS A 343 11.24 17.97 -35.82
C LYS A 343 10.65 18.86 -36.91
N ILE A 344 11.06 20.15 -36.95
CA ILE A 344 10.59 21.16 -37.93
C ILE A 344 11.74 21.50 -38.85
N ASN A 345 11.53 21.37 -40.18
CA ASN A 345 12.55 21.59 -41.18
C ASN A 345 13.88 20.85 -40.92
N GLY A 346 13.79 19.63 -40.38
CA GLY A 346 14.95 18.79 -40.06
C GLY A 346 15.64 19.10 -38.74
N GLN A 347 15.19 20.07 -38.00
CA GLN A 347 15.74 20.45 -36.69
C GLN A 347 14.74 20.14 -35.55
N TRP A 348 15.25 19.67 -34.39
CA TRP A 348 14.46 19.45 -33.21
C TRP A 348 14.20 20.76 -32.49
N GLU A 349 12.91 21.06 -32.26
CA GLU A 349 12.46 22.22 -31.49
C GLU A 349 11.77 21.75 -30.22
N ARG A 350 12.05 22.44 -29.09
CA ARG A 350 11.37 22.24 -27.82
C ARG A 350 10.36 23.35 -27.58
N HIS A 351 9.14 22.94 -27.19
CA HIS A 351 8.06 23.85 -26.78
C HIS A 351 7.57 23.48 -25.41
N TRP A 352 7.39 24.46 -24.52
CA TRP A 352 6.89 24.19 -23.18
C TRP A 352 5.39 23.91 -23.20
N LEU A 353 4.91 23.05 -22.28
CA LEU A 353 3.52 23.06 -21.87
C LEU A 353 3.29 24.32 -21.04
N GLU A 354 2.33 25.17 -21.45
CA GLU A 354 2.22 26.55 -20.94
C GLU A 354 1.31 26.70 -19.73
N ASP A 355 0.77 25.62 -19.20
CA ASP A 355 -0.10 25.62 -18.02
C ASP A 355 0.67 25.95 -16.73
N ALA A 356 0.11 26.86 -15.90
CA ALA A 356 0.77 27.37 -14.70
C ALA A 356 1.15 26.29 -13.69
N ASP A 357 0.32 25.26 -13.54
CA ASP A 357 0.52 24.15 -12.59
C ASP A 357 1.21 22.93 -13.19
N SER A 358 1.78 23.03 -14.41
CA SER A 358 2.39 21.93 -15.14
C SER A 358 3.50 21.20 -14.39
N LYS A 359 4.19 21.88 -13.46
CA LYS A 359 5.25 21.32 -12.61
C LYS A 359 4.76 20.23 -11.62
N ASN A 360 3.48 20.21 -11.31
CA ASN A 360 2.82 19.26 -10.41
C ASN A 360 1.89 18.29 -11.18
N ILE A 361 1.97 18.29 -12.51
CA ILE A 361 1.21 17.39 -13.37
C ILE A 361 2.09 16.24 -13.82
N HIS A 362 1.55 15.03 -13.75
CA HIS A 362 2.11 13.84 -14.37
C HIS A 362 1.16 13.32 -15.45
N VAL A 363 1.68 13.05 -16.66
CA VAL A 363 0.90 12.49 -17.77
C VAL A 363 1.08 10.98 -17.78
N HIS A 364 0.01 10.23 -17.50
CA HIS A 364 0.04 8.78 -17.40
C HIS A 364 -0.06 8.09 -18.78
N THR A 365 -0.99 8.55 -19.62
CA THR A 365 -1.21 7.99 -20.94
C THR A 365 -1.87 9.02 -21.86
N VAL A 366 -1.64 8.87 -23.17
CA VAL A 366 -2.29 9.63 -24.22
C VAL A 366 -3.05 8.66 -25.11
N GLY A 367 -4.27 9.01 -25.44
CA GLY A 367 -5.12 8.20 -26.31
C GLY A 367 -4.59 8.16 -27.76
N LYS A 368 -5.09 7.19 -28.54
CA LYS A 368 -4.73 7.05 -29.97
C LYS A 368 -5.07 8.26 -30.83
N ASP A 369 -5.95 9.15 -30.34
CA ASP A 369 -6.24 10.45 -30.96
C ASP A 369 -5.06 11.46 -30.80
N GLY A 370 -4.05 11.12 -30.01
CA GLY A 370 -2.91 11.99 -29.71
C GLY A 370 -3.27 13.29 -28.97
N ARG A 371 -4.49 13.38 -28.42
CA ARG A 371 -5.03 14.60 -27.79
C ARG A 371 -5.63 14.36 -26.40
N THR A 372 -6.31 13.23 -26.20
CA THR A 372 -6.92 12.91 -24.92
C THR A 372 -5.87 12.33 -23.99
N ALA A 373 -5.67 12.91 -22.81
CA ALA A 373 -4.70 12.44 -21.84
C ALA A 373 -5.34 12.12 -20.50
N ILE A 374 -4.82 11.11 -19.82
CA ILE A 374 -5.03 10.90 -18.39
C ILE A 374 -3.85 11.47 -17.65
N ILE A 375 -4.14 12.39 -16.75
CA ILE A 375 -3.14 13.11 -15.96
C ILE A 375 -3.44 12.98 -14.48
N SER A 376 -2.43 13.12 -13.63
CA SER A 376 -2.61 13.38 -12.21
C SER A 376 -2.03 14.74 -11.83
N TYR A 377 -2.71 15.40 -10.91
CA TYR A 377 -2.24 16.60 -10.23
C TYR A 377 -2.04 16.29 -8.76
N THR A 378 -0.89 16.63 -8.20
CA THR A 378 -0.56 16.43 -6.78
C THR A 378 0.51 17.42 -6.33
N THR A 379 0.50 17.81 -5.07
CA THR A 379 1.62 18.47 -4.37
C THR A 379 1.88 17.72 -3.06
N ALA A 380 2.93 18.03 -2.34
CA ALA A 380 3.19 17.41 -1.04
C ALA A 380 2.04 17.63 -0.01
N SER A 381 1.19 18.66 -0.22
CA SER A 381 0.00 18.96 0.59
C SER A 381 -1.34 18.70 -0.11
N VAL A 382 -1.35 18.12 -1.29
CA VAL A 382 -2.58 17.83 -2.05
C VAL A 382 -2.55 16.39 -2.53
N PRO A 383 -3.45 15.51 -2.02
CA PRO A 383 -3.58 14.14 -2.50
C PRO A 383 -3.80 14.07 -4.01
N PRO A 384 -3.36 12.98 -4.69
CA PRO A 384 -3.46 12.85 -6.13
C PRO A 384 -4.90 12.96 -6.64
N ARG A 385 -5.11 13.78 -7.67
CA ARG A 385 -6.36 13.91 -8.42
C ARG A 385 -6.15 13.38 -9.82
N ILE A 386 -6.90 12.38 -10.21
CA ILE A 386 -6.81 11.77 -11.53
C ILE A 386 -7.83 12.41 -12.45
N LYS A 387 -7.34 13.00 -13.53
CA LYS A 387 -8.13 13.81 -14.46
C LYS A 387 -8.00 13.33 -15.89
N VAL A 388 -9.04 13.56 -16.68
CA VAL A 388 -8.92 13.61 -18.14
C VAL A 388 -8.67 15.05 -18.56
N ALA A 389 -7.85 15.23 -19.59
CA ALA A 389 -7.59 16.53 -20.22
C ALA A 389 -7.54 16.37 -21.75
N LYS A 390 -7.78 17.47 -22.46
CA LYS A 390 -7.53 17.60 -23.91
C LYS A 390 -6.29 18.42 -24.13
N MET A 391 -5.33 17.87 -24.89
CA MET A 391 -4.16 18.62 -25.32
C MET A 391 -4.49 19.37 -26.61
N GLN A 392 -4.36 20.67 -26.55
CA GLN A 392 -4.55 21.56 -27.70
C GLN A 392 -3.73 22.84 -27.54
N ASP A 393 -3.01 23.21 -28.57
CA ASP A 393 -2.21 24.44 -28.62
C ASP A 393 -1.24 24.55 -27.43
N ARG A 394 -0.62 23.40 -27.05
CA ARG A 394 0.33 23.23 -25.91
C ARG A 394 -0.28 23.51 -24.51
N HIS A 395 -1.59 23.38 -24.40
CA HIS A 395 -2.33 23.50 -23.15
C HIS A 395 -3.13 22.23 -22.83
N LEU A 396 -3.35 22.00 -21.54
CA LEU A 396 -4.25 20.96 -21.02
C LEU A 396 -5.62 21.60 -20.77
N GLN A 397 -6.49 21.53 -21.76
CA GLN A 397 -7.83 22.08 -21.72
C GLN A 397 -8.85 21.07 -21.19
N GLU A 398 -10.06 21.50 -20.83
CA GLU A 398 -11.20 20.69 -20.43
C GLU A 398 -10.87 19.70 -19.30
N GLN A 399 -10.02 20.08 -18.34
CA GLN A 399 -9.61 19.21 -17.24
C GLN A 399 -10.77 18.85 -16.35
N ARG A 400 -10.98 17.55 -16.11
CA ARG A 400 -12.05 17.04 -15.27
C ARG A 400 -11.59 15.83 -14.46
N ASP A 401 -11.92 15.80 -13.16
CA ASP A 401 -11.69 14.64 -12.30
C ASP A 401 -12.54 13.46 -12.78
N ILE A 402 -11.93 12.28 -12.98
CA ILE A 402 -12.59 11.08 -13.50
C ILE A 402 -12.54 9.89 -12.55
N ILE A 403 -11.54 9.83 -11.68
CA ILE A 403 -11.34 8.72 -10.74
C ILE A 403 -11.26 9.31 -9.34
N LYS A 404 -12.04 8.75 -8.42
CA LYS A 404 -12.06 9.15 -7.01
C LYS A 404 -11.60 8.00 -6.14
N ILE A 405 -10.43 8.14 -5.54
CA ILE A 405 -9.90 7.21 -4.54
C ILE A 405 -9.68 7.92 -3.21
N ASN A 406 -9.64 7.15 -2.13
CA ASN A 406 -9.35 7.66 -0.78
C ASN A 406 -10.16 8.91 -0.37
N PRO A 407 -11.50 8.95 -0.58
CA PRO A 407 -12.29 10.14 -0.27
C PRO A 407 -12.24 10.53 1.22
N TRP A 408 -11.94 9.58 2.10
CA TRP A 408 -11.75 9.78 3.54
C TRP A 408 -10.57 10.72 3.87
N MET A 409 -9.61 10.93 2.96
CA MET A 409 -8.51 11.88 3.16
C MET A 409 -9.00 13.32 3.31
N ASN A 410 -10.18 13.66 2.75
CA ASN A 410 -10.77 14.98 2.91
C ASN A 410 -11.16 15.31 4.37
N GLU A 411 -11.29 14.29 5.21
CA GLU A 411 -11.61 14.43 6.63
C GLU A 411 -10.36 14.50 7.51
N LYS A 412 -9.17 14.35 6.92
CA LYS A 412 -7.88 14.33 7.63
C LYS A 412 -7.18 15.69 7.56
N TYR A 413 -6.38 15.98 8.57
CA TYR A 413 -5.43 17.07 8.50
C TYR A 413 -4.31 16.73 7.52
N ILE A 414 -4.17 17.51 6.47
CA ILE A 414 -3.02 17.42 5.57
C ILE A 414 -2.01 18.49 5.99
N ALA A 415 -0.78 18.07 6.27
CA ALA A 415 0.28 18.99 6.66
C ALA A 415 0.56 20.00 5.54
N LYS A 416 0.63 21.29 5.91
CA LYS A 416 1.16 22.30 4.99
C LYS A 416 2.59 21.92 4.62
N SER A 417 2.96 22.04 3.35
CA SER A 417 4.33 21.84 2.89
C SER A 417 4.85 23.03 2.10
N GLU A 418 6.16 23.15 2.03
CA GLU A 418 6.84 24.10 1.14
C GLU A 418 8.18 23.54 0.71
N ILE A 419 8.64 23.93 -0.47
CA ILE A 419 10.01 23.67 -0.92
C ILE A 419 10.90 24.77 -0.35
N ILE A 420 11.88 24.36 0.45
CA ILE A 420 12.88 25.27 1.02
C ILE A 420 14.23 25.02 0.40
N GLN A 421 15.12 26.04 0.46
CA GLN A 421 16.47 25.95 -0.07
C GLN A 421 17.48 26.53 0.91
N TRP A 422 18.64 25.88 1.03
CA TRP A 422 19.77 26.36 1.84
C TRP A 422 21.11 26.11 1.13
N LYS A 423 22.18 26.68 1.67
CA LYS A 423 23.56 26.46 1.16
C LYS A 423 24.11 25.15 1.70
N GLY A 424 24.33 24.19 0.80
CA GLY A 424 24.87 22.86 1.12
C GLY A 424 26.38 22.82 1.37
N ALA A 425 26.96 21.64 1.18
CA ALA A 425 28.35 21.31 1.49
C ALA A 425 29.35 22.24 0.77
N LYS A 426 29.15 22.44 -0.53
CA LYS A 426 30.02 23.27 -1.40
C LYS A 426 29.57 24.73 -1.51
N GLY A 427 28.52 25.09 -0.78
CA GLY A 427 27.84 26.36 -0.92
C GLY A 427 26.78 26.37 -2.03
N ASP A 428 26.59 25.24 -2.68
CA ASP A 428 25.57 25.03 -3.69
C ASP A 428 24.17 25.04 -3.05
N PRO A 429 23.13 25.41 -3.81
CA PRO A 429 21.77 25.36 -3.31
C PRO A 429 21.30 23.90 -3.19
N VAL A 430 20.82 23.53 -1.99
CA VAL A 430 20.20 22.24 -1.68
C VAL A 430 18.73 22.46 -1.40
N ASP A 431 17.88 21.71 -2.08
CA ASP A 431 16.43 21.77 -1.89
C ASP A 431 15.95 20.72 -0.88
N GLY A 432 14.86 21.04 -0.19
CA GLY A 432 14.14 20.10 0.64
C GLY A 432 12.64 20.37 0.67
N VAL A 433 11.88 19.29 0.90
CA VAL A 433 10.43 19.38 1.15
C VAL A 433 10.23 19.46 2.66
N LEU A 434 9.72 20.58 3.13
CA LEU A 434 9.41 20.83 4.54
C LEU A 434 7.92 20.67 4.79
N TYR A 435 7.54 19.74 5.69
CA TYR A 435 6.17 19.62 6.20
C TYR A 435 6.06 20.26 7.56
N TYR A 436 4.97 21.00 7.77
CA TYR A 436 4.69 21.72 9.00
C TYR A 436 3.90 20.86 10.00
N PRO A 437 4.11 21.04 11.31
CA PRO A 437 3.21 20.46 12.32
C PRO A 437 1.74 20.86 12.06
N HIS A 438 0.79 19.97 12.33
CA HIS A 438 -0.63 20.26 12.14
C HIS A 438 -1.09 21.45 12.99
N ASN A 439 -0.57 21.59 14.20
CA ASN A 439 -0.88 22.69 15.11
C ASN A 439 0.23 23.75 15.14
N TYR A 440 0.80 24.07 13.96
CA TYR A 440 1.87 25.06 13.86
C TYR A 440 1.39 26.46 14.29
N GLU A 441 2.13 27.06 15.22
CA GLU A 441 1.99 28.44 15.67
C GLU A 441 3.29 29.20 15.45
N ALA A 442 3.22 30.35 14.79
CA ALA A 442 4.39 31.18 14.56
C ALA A 442 5.06 31.61 15.87
N GLY A 443 6.40 31.56 15.93
CA GLY A 443 7.18 31.91 17.10
C GLY A 443 7.42 30.78 18.11
N LYS A 444 6.76 29.62 17.94
CA LYS A 444 7.07 28.41 18.71
C LYS A 444 8.10 27.55 17.98
N ARG A 445 8.92 26.83 18.73
CA ARG A 445 9.88 25.82 18.22
C ARG A 445 9.31 24.42 18.39
N TYR A 446 9.52 23.59 17.39
CA TYR A 446 8.99 22.23 17.32
C TYR A 446 10.10 21.20 17.14
N PRO A 447 9.88 19.91 17.45
CA PRO A 447 10.77 18.84 17.04
C PRO A 447 10.94 18.82 15.52
N LEU A 448 12.06 18.26 15.06
CA LEU A 448 12.31 17.97 13.65
C LEU A 448 12.58 16.49 13.47
N MET A 449 11.89 15.88 12.51
CA MET A 449 12.25 14.58 11.95
C MET A 449 12.86 14.80 10.56
N VAL A 450 14.12 14.41 10.38
CA VAL A 450 14.78 14.38 9.08
C VAL A 450 14.52 13.01 8.46
N SER A 451 13.88 12.98 7.30
CA SER A 451 13.58 11.75 6.55
C SER A 451 14.40 11.77 5.26
N ILE A 452 15.27 10.79 5.07
CA ILE A 452 16.24 10.76 3.99
C ILE A 452 15.83 9.67 2.98
N HIS A 453 15.74 10.05 1.69
CA HIS A 453 15.45 9.11 0.61
C HIS A 453 16.61 8.18 0.30
N GLY A 454 16.31 7.03 -0.29
CA GLY A 454 17.28 6.07 -0.82
C GLY A 454 17.78 6.40 -2.22
N GLY A 455 18.56 5.51 -2.78
CA GLY A 455 19.09 5.62 -4.13
C GLY A 455 20.58 5.26 -4.20
N PRO A 456 21.53 6.27 -4.14
CA PRO A 456 21.42 7.69 -3.78
C PRO A 456 20.70 8.60 -4.78
N ALA A 457 20.56 8.20 -6.04
CA ALA A 457 19.93 9.02 -7.09
C ALA A 457 18.39 9.08 -7.01
N GLY A 458 17.80 8.85 -5.83
CA GLY A 458 16.41 9.16 -5.54
C GLY A 458 16.16 10.68 -5.52
N VAL A 459 14.89 11.09 -5.40
CA VAL A 459 14.50 12.50 -5.25
C VAL A 459 13.23 12.61 -4.41
N ASP A 460 13.20 13.54 -3.47
CA ASP A 460 12.01 13.95 -2.77
C ASP A 460 11.35 15.12 -3.52
N SER A 461 10.29 14.79 -4.24
CA SER A 461 9.52 15.74 -5.07
C SER A 461 8.37 16.37 -4.29
N ASP A 462 7.84 17.48 -4.82
CA ASP A 462 6.61 18.13 -4.35
C ASP A 462 5.38 17.32 -4.77
N VAL A 463 5.24 16.12 -4.20
CA VAL A 463 4.12 15.19 -4.43
C VAL A 463 3.60 14.62 -3.11
N PHE A 464 2.30 14.36 -3.03
CA PHE A 464 1.72 13.71 -1.86
C PHE A 464 2.19 12.26 -1.77
N ARG A 465 2.82 11.92 -0.65
CA ARG A 465 3.32 10.57 -0.43
C ARG A 465 3.25 10.19 1.05
N GLU A 466 2.41 9.21 1.32
CA GLU A 466 2.31 8.53 2.63
C GLU A 466 2.49 7.04 2.40
N SER A 467 3.46 6.43 3.02
CA SER A 467 3.77 5.01 2.91
C SER A 467 4.46 4.50 4.17
N TRP A 468 4.59 3.20 4.32
CA TRP A 468 5.34 2.60 5.44
C TRP A 468 6.81 3.08 5.53
N GLY A 469 7.42 3.47 4.42
CA GLY A 469 8.80 3.98 4.36
C GLY A 469 8.92 5.50 4.55
N SER A 470 7.82 6.25 4.40
CA SER A 470 7.79 7.71 4.57
C SER A 470 6.37 8.17 4.83
N TYR A 471 6.09 8.70 6.02
CA TYR A 471 4.76 9.07 6.50
C TYR A 471 4.74 10.44 7.19
N PRO A 472 5.01 11.52 6.42
CA PRO A 472 5.15 12.88 6.97
C PRO A 472 3.90 13.38 7.71
N ASN A 473 2.68 13.02 7.26
CA ASN A 473 1.46 13.45 7.94
C ASN A 473 1.27 12.79 9.31
N VAL A 474 1.68 11.53 9.49
CA VAL A 474 1.67 10.86 10.80
C VAL A 474 2.63 11.54 11.77
N LEU A 475 3.82 11.96 11.30
CA LEU A 475 4.81 12.68 12.10
C LEU A 475 4.37 14.13 12.38
N ALA A 476 3.76 14.81 11.40
CA ALA A 476 3.18 16.15 11.59
C ALA A 476 2.03 16.14 12.62
N SER A 477 1.29 15.03 12.71
CA SER A 477 0.25 14.82 13.75
C SER A 477 0.85 14.70 15.17
N ARG A 478 2.15 14.44 15.30
CA ARG A 478 2.92 14.48 16.56
C ARG A 478 3.55 15.84 16.84
N ASN A 479 3.05 16.88 16.17
CA ASN A 479 3.56 18.25 16.28
C ASN A 479 5.05 18.36 15.93
N SER A 480 5.53 17.66 14.92
CA SER A 480 6.89 17.71 14.41
C SER A 480 6.95 18.33 13.01
N PHE A 481 7.98 19.13 12.73
CA PHE A 481 8.40 19.34 11.35
C PHE A 481 8.95 18.04 10.77
N VAL A 482 8.78 17.86 9.46
CA VAL A 482 9.46 16.79 8.71
C VAL A 482 10.23 17.44 7.57
N LEU A 483 11.52 17.22 7.51
CA LEU A 483 12.39 17.69 6.43
C LEU A 483 12.86 16.52 5.59
N LYS A 484 12.57 16.56 4.29
CA LYS A 484 13.08 15.65 3.28
C LYS A 484 14.13 16.39 2.45
N VAL A 485 15.30 15.79 2.25
CA VAL A 485 16.49 16.49 1.73
C VAL A 485 16.90 15.91 0.39
N ASN A 486 17.05 16.75 -0.65
CA ASN A 486 17.65 16.40 -1.93
C ASN A 486 19.14 16.74 -1.91
N TYR A 487 19.91 15.88 -1.24
CA TYR A 487 21.36 16.02 -1.02
C TYR A 487 22.17 15.84 -2.33
N HIS A 488 23.45 16.20 -2.34
CA HIS A 488 24.36 15.88 -3.44
C HIS A 488 24.30 14.39 -3.78
N GLY A 489 24.16 14.04 -5.06
CA GLY A 489 23.94 12.66 -5.51
C GLY A 489 22.47 12.36 -5.82
N SER A 490 21.51 13.19 -5.40
CA SER A 490 20.09 13.03 -5.74
C SER A 490 19.86 13.18 -7.25
N GLY A 491 18.88 12.42 -7.79
CA GLY A 491 18.41 12.55 -9.17
C GLY A 491 17.62 13.84 -9.41
N ASN A 492 17.30 14.10 -10.66
CA ASN A 492 16.49 15.25 -11.10
C ASN A 492 17.20 16.62 -11.02
N TYR A 493 18.54 16.63 -10.85
CA TYR A 493 19.38 17.83 -10.74
C TYR A 493 20.53 17.87 -11.75
N GLY A 494 20.56 16.96 -12.72
CA GLY A 494 21.56 16.87 -13.76
C GLY A 494 22.78 16.03 -13.40
N LEU A 495 23.52 15.62 -14.44
CA LEU A 495 24.64 14.69 -14.34
C LEU A 495 25.69 15.12 -13.30
N LYS A 496 26.06 16.39 -13.28
CA LYS A 496 27.07 16.90 -12.34
C LYS A 496 26.68 16.74 -10.88
N TRP A 497 25.36 16.82 -10.59
CA TRP A 497 24.84 16.65 -9.23
C TRP A 497 24.81 15.19 -8.83
N VAL A 498 24.28 14.33 -9.70
CA VAL A 498 24.22 12.88 -9.46
C VAL A 498 25.61 12.29 -9.27
N GLU A 499 26.59 12.69 -10.09
CA GLU A 499 27.96 12.19 -10.03
C GLU A 499 28.84 12.87 -8.96
N SER A 500 28.35 13.93 -8.31
CA SER A 500 29.15 14.72 -7.37
C SER A 500 29.76 13.90 -6.22
N ILE A 501 29.08 12.81 -5.83
CA ILE A 501 29.49 11.95 -4.73
C ILE A 501 30.41 10.78 -5.14
N LYS A 502 30.69 10.60 -6.44
CA LYS A 502 31.68 9.62 -6.92
C LYS A 502 33.05 9.94 -6.33
N GLY A 503 33.65 9.02 -5.59
CA GLY A 503 34.89 9.22 -4.85
C GLY A 503 34.77 10.12 -3.61
N HIS A 504 33.60 10.67 -3.33
CA HIS A 504 33.34 11.62 -2.25
C HIS A 504 32.19 11.22 -1.33
N TYR A 505 31.77 9.94 -1.34
CA TYR A 505 30.65 9.42 -0.58
C TYR A 505 30.70 9.88 0.90
N TYR A 506 29.58 10.42 1.42
CA TYR A 506 29.38 11.13 2.69
C TYR A 506 29.96 12.55 2.78
N GLU A 507 30.87 12.94 1.93
CA GLU A 507 31.61 14.23 2.08
C GLU A 507 30.72 15.45 1.78
N TYR A 508 29.65 15.24 0.98
CA TYR A 508 28.71 16.31 0.64
C TYR A 508 27.31 16.05 1.20
N GLU A 509 26.85 14.82 1.14
CA GLU A 509 25.50 14.43 1.53
C GLU A 509 25.24 14.70 3.02
N VAL A 510 26.16 14.28 3.89
CA VAL A 510 26.03 14.48 5.36
C VAL A 510 26.02 15.96 5.73
N PRO A 511 26.97 16.81 5.26
CA PRO A 511 26.89 18.25 5.47
C PRO A 511 25.62 18.89 4.91
N ASP A 512 25.08 18.45 3.79
CA ASP A 512 23.81 18.96 3.23
C ASP A 512 22.67 18.75 4.22
N ILE A 513 22.57 17.53 4.75
CA ILE A 513 21.52 17.13 5.70
C ILE A 513 21.66 17.93 7.01
N LEU A 514 22.87 18.00 7.57
CA LEU A 514 23.11 18.72 8.83
C LEU A 514 22.81 20.22 8.69
N LYS A 515 23.24 20.85 7.59
CA LYS A 515 23.00 22.26 7.31
C LYS A 515 21.50 22.57 7.06
N GLY A 516 20.72 21.62 6.53
CA GLY A 516 19.27 21.75 6.44
C GLY A 516 18.62 21.89 7.82
N SER A 517 19.07 21.06 8.77
CA SER A 517 18.63 21.18 10.17
C SER A 517 19.06 22.52 10.80
N ASP A 518 20.31 22.94 10.57
CA ASP A 518 20.83 24.23 11.06
C ASP A 518 20.05 25.43 10.48
N TYR A 519 19.66 25.35 9.21
CA TYR A 519 18.83 26.38 8.58
C TYR A 519 17.49 26.55 9.29
N LEU A 520 16.80 25.45 9.63
CA LEU A 520 15.52 25.51 10.33
C LEU A 520 15.66 25.98 11.78
N ILE A 521 16.72 25.57 12.48
CA ILE A 521 17.06 26.05 13.83
C ILE A 521 17.31 27.55 13.81
N LYS A 522 18.11 28.05 12.85
CA LYS A 522 18.41 29.48 12.68
C LYS A 522 17.16 30.30 12.36
N LYS A 523 16.20 29.73 11.62
CA LYS A 523 14.89 30.33 11.34
C LYS A 523 13.97 30.40 12.58
N GLY A 524 14.36 29.76 13.70
CA GLY A 524 13.55 29.73 14.92
C GLY A 524 12.36 28.77 14.86
N LEU A 525 12.32 27.88 13.87
CA LEU A 525 11.25 26.90 13.67
C LEU A 525 11.46 25.63 14.50
N VAL A 526 12.71 25.18 14.60
CA VAL A 526 13.09 23.90 15.19
C VAL A 526 13.80 24.09 16.53
N ASP A 527 13.49 23.19 17.45
CA ASP A 527 14.17 23.04 18.73
C ASP A 527 15.47 22.23 18.53
N PRO A 528 16.66 22.82 18.78
CA PRO A 528 17.93 22.16 18.56
C PRO A 528 18.12 20.90 19.42
N ASP A 529 17.40 20.76 20.53
CA ASP A 529 17.49 19.63 21.45
C ASP A 529 16.50 18.50 21.11
N ARG A 530 15.69 18.65 20.05
CA ARG A 530 14.68 17.67 19.62
C ARG A 530 14.76 17.35 18.14
N LEU A 531 15.87 16.73 17.74
CA LEU A 531 16.13 16.28 16.35
C LEU A 531 16.10 14.77 16.28
N GLY A 532 15.36 14.21 15.32
CA GLY A 532 15.34 12.80 14.96
C GLY A 532 15.72 12.62 13.48
N ILE A 533 16.18 11.42 13.12
CA ILE A 533 16.60 11.11 11.76
C ILE A 533 16.20 9.68 11.39
N THR A 534 15.71 9.49 10.17
CA THR A 534 15.32 8.18 9.65
C THR A 534 15.55 8.11 8.14
N GLY A 535 15.65 6.90 7.61
CA GLY A 535 15.74 6.65 6.20
C GLY A 535 15.73 5.15 5.88
N TRP A 536 15.55 4.83 4.60
CA TRP A 536 15.60 3.47 4.07
C TRP A 536 16.66 3.36 2.97
N SER A 537 17.37 2.21 2.88
CA SER A 537 18.42 2.02 1.86
C SER A 537 19.53 3.07 2.01
N ASN A 538 19.93 3.76 0.95
CA ASN A 538 20.89 4.85 1.05
C ASN A 538 20.50 5.92 2.10
N GLY A 539 19.19 6.16 2.30
CA GLY A 539 18.73 7.06 3.37
C GLY A 539 19.08 6.57 4.78
N ALA A 540 19.09 5.25 4.99
CA ALA A 540 19.55 4.65 6.24
C ALA A 540 21.07 4.78 6.40
N ILE A 541 21.82 4.52 5.33
CA ILE A 541 23.28 4.67 5.29
C ILE A 541 23.69 6.09 5.72
N LEU A 542 23.04 7.09 5.13
CA LEU A 542 23.28 8.50 5.48
C LEU A 542 22.81 8.85 6.89
N SER A 543 21.69 8.26 7.36
CA SER A 543 21.24 8.45 8.75
C SER A 543 22.26 7.92 9.75
N ILE A 544 22.83 6.74 9.49
CA ILE A 544 23.90 6.14 10.30
C ILE A 544 25.14 7.04 10.30
N GLN A 545 25.58 7.50 9.12
CA GLN A 545 26.74 8.37 9.04
C GLN A 545 26.50 9.73 9.72
N CYS A 546 25.29 10.29 9.66
CA CYS A 546 24.95 11.53 10.35
C CYS A 546 25.09 11.40 11.87
N VAL A 547 24.69 10.27 12.48
CA VAL A 547 24.84 10.06 13.95
C VAL A 547 26.25 9.65 14.36
N ILE A 548 27.11 9.24 13.42
CA ILE A 548 28.57 9.08 13.65
C ILE A 548 29.27 10.42 13.65
N GLU A 549 28.85 11.37 12.81
CA GLU A 549 29.48 12.68 12.67
C GLU A 549 28.90 13.77 13.59
N SER A 550 27.74 13.52 14.20
CA SER A 550 27.03 14.51 15.05
C SER A 550 26.23 13.83 16.15
N ASP A 551 26.30 14.37 17.36
CA ASP A 551 25.58 13.93 18.56
C ASP A 551 24.22 14.63 18.78
N ARG A 552 23.80 15.50 17.82
CA ARG A 552 22.58 16.31 17.93
C ARG A 552 21.27 15.54 17.87
N PHE A 553 21.29 14.36 17.24
CA PHE A 553 20.08 13.56 17.07
C PHE A 553 19.76 12.75 18.33
N LYS A 554 18.51 12.83 18.79
CA LYS A 554 18.02 12.10 19.98
C LYS A 554 17.55 10.68 19.63
N VAL A 555 17.34 10.40 18.33
CA VAL A 555 16.87 9.10 17.84
C VAL A 555 17.28 8.91 16.38
N VAL A 556 17.60 7.66 16.02
CA VAL A 556 17.84 7.25 14.65
C VAL A 556 17.14 5.93 14.36
N ALA A 557 16.51 5.83 13.16
CA ALA A 557 15.79 4.64 12.71
C ALA A 557 16.21 4.26 11.27
N PRO A 558 17.40 3.65 11.09
CA PRO A 558 17.85 3.17 9.79
C PRO A 558 17.17 1.85 9.42
N GLY A 559 16.60 1.79 8.21
CA GLY A 559 16.09 0.55 7.61
C GLY A 559 16.89 0.15 6.38
N ALA A 560 17.35 -1.10 6.32
CA ALA A 560 18.12 -1.66 5.21
C ALA A 560 19.31 -0.77 4.80
N GLY A 561 20.22 -0.47 5.74
CA GLY A 561 21.37 0.41 5.52
C GLY A 561 22.71 -0.32 5.68
N ASP A 562 23.63 -0.10 4.75
CA ASP A 562 24.97 -0.65 4.77
C ASP A 562 25.85 -0.01 5.85
N VAL A 563 26.65 -0.83 6.51
CA VAL A 563 27.63 -0.41 7.50
C VAL A 563 29.04 -0.88 7.16
N ASN A 564 29.18 -1.88 6.29
CA ASN A 564 30.47 -2.46 5.92
C ASN A 564 30.52 -2.71 4.39
N TRP A 565 31.06 -1.77 3.68
CA TRP A 565 31.16 -1.81 2.22
C TRP A 565 31.97 -2.98 1.67
N THR A 566 32.89 -3.54 2.48
CA THR A 566 33.67 -4.70 2.05
C THR A 566 32.82 -5.96 2.00
N SER A 567 31.94 -6.18 2.99
CA SER A 567 31.00 -7.32 2.97
C SER A 567 29.82 -7.06 2.03
N ASP A 568 29.37 -5.81 1.88
CA ASP A 568 28.34 -5.44 0.91
C ASP A 568 28.73 -5.81 -0.52
N TYR A 569 29.95 -5.42 -0.94
CA TYR A 569 30.47 -5.74 -2.28
C TYR A 569 30.29 -7.22 -2.66
N GLY A 570 30.51 -8.14 -1.69
CA GLY A 570 30.43 -9.58 -1.92
C GLY A 570 29.04 -10.20 -1.83
N ASN A 571 28.10 -9.53 -1.15
CA ASN A 571 26.79 -10.09 -0.80
C ASN A 571 25.61 -9.37 -1.50
N CYS A 572 25.83 -8.14 -1.96
CA CYS A 572 24.81 -7.34 -2.63
C CYS A 572 24.57 -7.79 -4.08
N ALA A 573 23.32 -7.80 -4.52
CA ALA A 573 22.94 -8.19 -5.88
C ALA A 573 23.52 -7.29 -6.99
N PHE A 574 23.94 -6.07 -6.66
CA PHE A 574 24.54 -5.10 -7.61
C PHE A 574 25.87 -4.52 -7.13
N GLY A 575 26.46 -5.08 -6.07
CA GLY A 575 27.63 -4.52 -5.37
C GLY A 575 28.77 -4.10 -6.26
N ALA A 576 29.24 -4.96 -7.17
CA ALA A 576 30.31 -4.64 -8.08
C ALA A 576 30.02 -3.40 -8.96
N GLY A 577 28.81 -3.27 -9.49
CA GLY A 577 28.42 -2.11 -10.33
C GLY A 577 28.35 -0.82 -9.51
N PHE A 578 27.68 -0.87 -8.37
CA PHE A 578 27.49 0.27 -7.47
C PHE A 578 28.81 0.73 -6.85
N ASP A 579 29.52 -0.18 -6.18
CA ASP A 579 30.72 0.16 -5.44
C ASP A 579 31.88 0.61 -6.35
N ASN A 580 32.07 -0.05 -7.48
CA ASN A 580 33.07 0.38 -8.46
C ASN A 580 32.80 1.80 -8.96
N ALA A 581 31.55 2.15 -9.20
CA ALA A 581 31.18 3.49 -9.67
C ALA A 581 31.39 4.57 -8.61
N TYR A 582 31.02 4.31 -7.34
CA TYR A 582 31.14 5.30 -6.26
C TYR A 582 32.53 5.30 -5.60
N PHE A 583 33.19 4.15 -5.47
CA PHE A 583 34.46 4.01 -4.76
C PHE A 583 35.66 3.85 -5.69
N GLY A 584 35.44 3.75 -7.01
CA GLY A 584 36.46 3.77 -8.06
C GLY A 584 37.26 2.48 -8.15
N GLY A 585 36.65 1.33 -7.81
CA GLY A 585 37.22 -0.01 -7.94
C GLY A 585 36.89 -0.93 -6.77
N PRO A 586 37.21 -2.23 -6.87
CA PRO A 586 36.86 -3.25 -5.91
C PRO A 586 37.67 -3.15 -4.59
N PRO A 587 37.19 -3.80 -3.49
CA PRO A 587 37.85 -3.68 -2.18
C PRO A 587 39.27 -4.24 -2.10
N TRP A 588 39.63 -5.25 -2.90
CA TRP A 588 41.00 -5.77 -2.92
C TRP A 588 42.01 -4.84 -3.60
N GLU A 589 41.55 -3.88 -4.42
CA GLU A 589 42.38 -2.84 -5.01
C GLU A 589 42.43 -1.60 -4.13
N ARG A 590 41.40 -1.34 -3.33
CA ARG A 590 41.22 -0.13 -2.51
C ARG A 590 40.84 -0.43 -1.05
N PRO A 591 41.48 -1.34 -0.35
CA PRO A 591 41.06 -1.81 0.98
C PRO A 591 40.94 -0.67 2.01
N ASP A 592 41.91 0.25 2.05
CA ASP A 592 41.90 1.38 2.99
C ASP A 592 40.72 2.31 2.77
N TYR A 593 40.28 2.48 1.50
CA TYR A 593 39.17 3.33 1.16
C TYR A 593 37.85 2.72 1.63
N TYR A 594 37.65 1.42 1.39
CA TYR A 594 36.48 0.68 1.86
C TYR A 594 36.37 0.70 3.39
N ILE A 595 37.47 0.45 4.12
CA ILE A 595 37.50 0.53 5.58
C ILE A 595 37.18 1.96 6.06
N LYS A 596 37.81 2.98 5.46
CA LYS A 596 37.57 4.39 5.79
C LYS A 596 36.12 4.79 5.60
N LYS A 597 35.44 4.31 4.52
CA LYS A 597 34.05 4.65 4.19
C LYS A 597 33.04 3.78 4.94
N SER A 598 33.42 2.64 5.51
CA SER A 598 32.53 1.77 6.27
C SER A 598 32.18 2.35 7.64
N PRO A 599 30.89 2.66 7.91
CA PRO A 599 30.40 3.13 9.21
C PRO A 599 30.75 2.19 10.37
N LEU A 600 30.80 0.86 10.14
CA LEU A 600 31.10 -0.17 11.13
C LEU A 600 32.33 0.15 11.99
N PHE A 601 33.41 0.65 11.37
CA PHE A 601 34.69 0.94 12.06
C PHE A 601 34.67 2.26 12.85
N LYS A 602 33.50 2.91 12.97
CA LYS A 602 33.31 4.19 13.68
C LYS A 602 32.11 4.15 14.64
N MET A 603 31.52 2.97 14.87
CA MET A 603 30.32 2.81 15.71
C MET A 603 30.51 3.22 17.17
N GLU A 604 31.76 3.26 17.67
CA GLU A 604 32.07 3.77 19.00
C GLU A 604 31.72 5.27 19.19
N LYS A 605 31.53 6.01 18.08
CA LYS A 605 31.12 7.42 18.10
C LYS A 605 29.63 7.62 18.27
N VAL A 606 28.83 6.58 18.01
CA VAL A 606 27.37 6.67 18.07
C VAL A 606 26.94 6.86 19.53
N SER A 607 26.22 7.95 19.80
CA SER A 607 25.61 8.29 21.09
C SER A 607 24.07 8.34 21.00
N THR A 608 23.48 7.95 19.86
CA THR A 608 22.06 8.07 19.55
C THR A 608 21.35 6.72 19.70
N PRO A 609 20.25 6.62 20.48
CA PRO A 609 19.37 5.44 20.50
C PRO A 609 18.95 5.01 19.10
N THR A 610 19.18 3.73 18.75
CA THR A 610 19.09 3.21 17.39
C THR A 610 18.11 2.05 17.28
N ILE A 611 17.15 2.11 16.33
CA ILE A 611 16.30 0.99 15.93
C ILE A 611 16.56 0.63 14.48
N ILE A 612 16.85 -0.64 14.21
CA ILE A 612 17.29 -1.17 12.91
C ILE A 612 16.21 -2.07 12.34
N PHE A 613 15.96 -1.97 11.02
CA PHE A 613 14.95 -2.78 10.32
C PHE A 613 15.54 -3.44 9.08
N PHE A 614 15.24 -4.74 8.85
CA PHE A 614 15.62 -5.46 7.63
C PHE A 614 14.60 -6.54 7.25
N GLY A 615 14.46 -6.78 5.94
CA GLY A 615 13.87 -8.01 5.40
C GLY A 615 14.89 -9.15 5.42
N THR A 616 14.45 -10.41 5.68
CA THR A 616 15.41 -11.55 5.71
C THR A 616 15.84 -12.03 4.32
N ASN A 617 15.16 -11.57 3.26
CA ASN A 617 15.48 -11.87 1.86
C ASN A 617 15.92 -10.62 1.09
N ASP A 618 16.49 -9.65 1.82
CA ASP A 618 17.04 -8.46 1.20
C ASP A 618 18.36 -8.80 0.49
N THR A 619 18.36 -8.63 -0.83
CA THR A 619 19.53 -8.84 -1.69
C THR A 619 20.12 -7.52 -2.20
N ASN A 620 19.42 -6.41 -1.99
CA ASN A 620 19.91 -5.09 -2.39
C ASN A 620 20.87 -4.51 -1.34
N VAL A 621 20.44 -4.55 -0.07
CA VAL A 621 21.27 -4.33 1.10
C VAL A 621 21.20 -5.61 1.92
N PRO A 622 22.24 -6.42 1.93
CA PRO A 622 22.19 -7.75 2.54
C PRO A 622 21.84 -7.69 4.03
N THR A 623 21.02 -8.62 4.48
CA THR A 623 20.56 -8.68 5.88
C THR A 623 21.72 -8.74 6.89
N GLU A 624 22.85 -9.26 6.45
CA GLU A 624 24.12 -9.32 7.21
C GLU A 624 24.58 -7.93 7.65
N GLN A 625 24.34 -6.89 6.87
CA GLN A 625 24.65 -5.49 7.24
C GLN A 625 23.90 -5.06 8.52
N GLY A 626 22.65 -5.49 8.65
CA GLY A 626 21.84 -5.28 9.86
C GLY A 626 22.42 -6.01 11.07
N TRP A 627 22.92 -7.23 10.90
CA TRP A 627 23.57 -8.00 11.96
C TRP A 627 24.91 -7.35 12.38
N GLU A 628 25.73 -6.90 11.44
CA GLU A 628 26.99 -6.21 11.73
C GLU A 628 26.71 -4.90 12.51
N HIS A 629 25.73 -4.11 12.08
CA HIS A 629 25.32 -2.88 12.74
C HIS A 629 24.84 -3.15 14.19
N TYR A 630 23.91 -4.09 14.34
CA TYR A 630 23.37 -4.45 15.66
C TYR A 630 24.45 -4.96 16.59
N ARG A 631 25.33 -5.89 16.13
CA ARG A 631 26.39 -6.47 16.94
C ARG A 631 27.40 -5.43 17.39
N ALA A 632 27.79 -4.49 16.53
CA ALA A 632 28.68 -3.42 16.88
C ALA A 632 28.11 -2.56 18.01
N LEU A 633 26.90 -2.04 17.89
CA LEU A 633 26.26 -1.22 18.92
C LEU A 633 26.00 -1.99 20.22
N GLN A 634 25.54 -3.25 20.11
CA GLN A 634 25.32 -4.13 21.27
C GLN A 634 26.59 -4.37 22.05
N GLN A 635 27.71 -4.66 21.36
CA GLN A 635 29.02 -4.92 22.01
C GLN A 635 29.58 -3.66 22.64
N ILE A 636 29.42 -2.52 21.99
CA ILE A 636 29.89 -1.21 22.52
C ILE A 636 29.08 -0.82 23.76
N GLY A 637 27.76 -1.07 23.77
CA GLY A 637 26.89 -0.91 24.93
C GLY A 637 26.64 0.53 25.38
N LYS A 638 26.89 1.54 24.53
CA LYS A 638 26.72 2.97 24.89
C LYS A 638 25.28 3.45 24.75
N VAL A 639 24.50 2.86 23.84
CA VAL A 639 23.16 3.33 23.48
C VAL A 639 22.18 2.17 23.48
N PRO A 640 20.90 2.42 23.74
CA PRO A 640 19.86 1.45 23.45
C PRO A 640 19.84 1.11 21.95
N VAL A 641 19.83 -0.18 21.64
CA VAL A 641 19.71 -0.68 20.26
C VAL A 641 18.63 -1.75 20.17
N ARG A 642 17.82 -1.68 19.13
CA ARG A 642 16.80 -2.68 18.80
C ARG A 642 16.95 -3.07 17.34
N PHE A 643 16.83 -4.35 17.04
CA PHE A 643 16.91 -4.87 15.69
C PHE A 643 15.68 -5.72 15.37
N ILE A 644 14.95 -5.37 14.31
CA ILE A 644 13.74 -6.05 13.89
C ILE A 644 13.94 -6.62 12.50
N LEU A 645 13.74 -7.94 12.38
CA LEU A 645 13.76 -8.69 11.14
C LEU A 645 12.35 -9.03 10.68
N PHE A 646 12.12 -8.87 9.38
CA PHE A 646 10.85 -9.21 8.72
C PHE A 646 11.02 -10.47 7.87
N PRO A 647 10.54 -11.64 8.33
CA PRO A 647 10.74 -12.91 7.64
C PRO A 647 10.17 -12.92 6.22
N GLY A 648 11.00 -13.32 5.24
CA GLY A 648 10.63 -13.44 3.83
C GLY A 648 10.53 -12.13 3.06
N GLU A 649 10.67 -10.98 3.71
CA GLU A 649 10.63 -9.70 3.01
C GLU A 649 11.94 -9.41 2.28
N PRO A 650 11.85 -8.89 1.03
CA PRO A 650 12.99 -8.37 0.29
C PRO A 650 13.38 -6.96 0.76
N HIS A 651 14.04 -6.18 -0.09
CA HIS A 651 14.47 -4.81 0.20
C HIS A 651 13.33 -3.84 0.58
N GLY A 652 12.10 -4.11 0.19
CA GLY A 652 10.90 -3.36 0.58
C GLY A 652 9.86 -4.27 1.22
N LEU A 653 9.17 -3.80 2.26
CA LEU A 653 8.14 -4.57 2.95
C LEU A 653 6.88 -4.72 2.09
N ARG A 654 6.44 -5.95 1.87
CA ARG A 654 5.26 -6.28 1.04
C ARG A 654 4.03 -6.60 1.86
N LYS A 655 4.20 -7.31 2.99
CA LYS A 655 3.09 -7.67 3.88
C LYS A 655 2.59 -6.46 4.66
N LEU A 656 1.28 -6.28 4.70
CA LEU A 656 0.65 -5.18 5.44
C LEU A 656 0.93 -5.25 6.94
N SER A 657 0.96 -6.49 7.50
CA SER A 657 1.33 -6.73 8.90
C SER A 657 2.76 -6.29 9.22
N HIS A 658 3.71 -6.54 8.31
CA HIS A 658 5.10 -6.12 8.47
C HIS A 658 5.26 -4.60 8.32
N GLN A 659 4.58 -3.99 7.35
CA GLN A 659 4.53 -2.53 7.22
C GLN A 659 3.96 -1.86 8.48
N ARG A 660 2.87 -2.41 9.04
CA ARG A 660 2.29 -1.99 10.31
C ARG A 660 3.31 -2.08 11.43
N ARG A 661 3.90 -3.26 11.62
CA ARG A 661 4.86 -3.51 12.69
C ARG A 661 6.06 -2.55 12.61
N LYS A 662 6.60 -2.31 11.40
CA LYS A 662 7.70 -1.36 11.19
C LYS A 662 7.32 0.05 11.67
N MET A 663 6.16 0.56 11.23
CA MET A 663 5.72 1.91 11.60
C MET A 663 5.44 2.03 13.10
N GLU A 664 4.77 1.06 13.70
CA GLU A 664 4.43 1.08 15.14
C GLU A 664 5.68 1.04 16.01
N GLU A 665 6.66 0.19 15.69
CA GLU A 665 7.93 0.11 16.44
C GLU A 665 8.78 1.37 16.27
N GLU A 666 8.86 1.91 15.07
CA GLU A 666 9.58 3.15 14.79
C GLU A 666 8.93 4.33 15.50
N LEU A 667 7.60 4.46 15.47
CA LEU A 667 6.89 5.51 16.18
C LEU A 667 7.02 5.39 17.70
N ALA A 668 6.94 4.17 18.25
CA ALA A 668 7.19 3.94 19.68
C ALA A 668 8.60 4.35 20.08
N TRP A 669 9.59 4.11 19.22
CA TRP A 669 10.97 4.54 19.42
C TRP A 669 11.10 6.07 19.41
N PHE A 670 10.45 6.76 18.47
CA PHE A 670 10.40 8.22 18.41
C PHE A 670 9.63 8.81 19.60
N ASP A 671 8.48 8.21 19.96
CA ASP A 671 7.68 8.64 21.12
C ASP A 671 8.46 8.47 22.44
N THR A 672 9.38 7.50 22.53
CA THR A 672 10.26 7.29 23.70
C THR A 672 11.40 8.33 23.76
N TYR A 673 12.18 8.48 22.69
CA TYR A 673 13.46 9.19 22.76
C TYR A 673 13.41 10.62 22.22
N LEU A 674 12.45 10.96 21.35
CA LEU A 674 12.31 12.30 20.77
C LEU A 674 11.14 13.07 21.35
N PHE A 675 9.93 12.47 21.30
CA PHE A 675 8.70 13.16 21.70
C PHE A 675 8.43 13.05 23.20
N GLN A 676 8.96 12.02 23.87
CA GLN A 676 8.76 11.72 25.30
C GLN A 676 7.27 11.56 25.67
N THR A 677 6.52 10.96 24.76
CA THR A 677 5.07 10.70 24.88
C THR A 677 4.74 9.21 24.97
N TYR A 678 5.75 8.33 24.93
CA TYR A 678 5.53 6.90 24.89
C TYR A 678 4.92 6.39 26.21
N GLU A 679 3.77 5.77 26.08
CA GLU A 679 3.14 4.97 27.11
C GLU A 679 3.24 3.50 26.70
N LYS A 680 3.93 2.69 27.49
CA LYS A 680 4.06 1.26 27.20
C LYS A 680 2.67 0.61 27.20
N PRO A 681 2.23 -0.01 26.07
CA PRO A 681 0.98 -0.75 26.07
C PRO A 681 0.98 -1.83 27.14
N ASN A 682 -0.14 -2.04 27.80
CA ASN A 682 -0.28 -3.15 28.72
C ASN A 682 -0.43 -4.45 27.92
N GLU A 683 0.70 -5.11 27.64
CA GLU A 683 0.76 -6.34 26.83
C GLU A 683 -0.02 -7.51 27.46
N ALA A 684 -0.31 -7.43 28.76
CA ALA A 684 -1.15 -8.41 29.47
C ALA A 684 -2.64 -8.12 29.30
N PHE A 685 -3.02 -6.92 28.81
CA PHE A 685 -4.41 -6.58 28.61
C PHE A 685 -4.88 -7.04 27.23
N ASN A 686 -5.80 -7.98 27.22
CA ASN A 686 -6.52 -8.38 26.01
C ASN A 686 -7.92 -7.76 26.03
N GLU A 687 -8.22 -6.92 25.07
CA GLU A 687 -9.54 -6.30 24.92
C GLU A 687 -10.67 -7.31 24.72
N ASP A 688 -10.37 -8.49 24.23
CA ASP A 688 -11.30 -9.60 24.05
C ASP A 688 -11.33 -10.55 25.26
N SER A 689 -10.55 -10.26 26.31
CA SER A 689 -10.59 -11.01 27.58
C SER A 689 -11.89 -10.72 28.33
N PRO A 690 -12.27 -11.57 29.32
CA PRO A 690 -13.41 -11.28 30.22
C PRO A 690 -13.36 -9.89 30.85
N LEU A 691 -12.15 -9.39 31.18
CA LEU A 691 -11.93 -8.03 31.68
C LEU A 691 -12.22 -6.98 30.60
N GLY A 692 -11.70 -7.15 29.38
CA GLY A 692 -11.95 -6.24 28.26
C GLY A 692 -13.42 -6.18 27.89
N LEU A 693 -14.10 -7.33 27.85
CA LEU A 693 -15.53 -7.41 27.60
C LEU A 693 -16.35 -6.74 28.72
N ALA A 694 -15.97 -6.90 29.99
CA ALA A 694 -16.62 -6.24 31.13
C ALA A 694 -16.45 -4.70 31.04
N LEU A 695 -15.27 -4.20 30.63
CA LEU A 695 -15.05 -2.77 30.43
C LEU A 695 -15.86 -2.21 29.24
N LYS A 696 -15.99 -2.98 28.17
CA LYS A 696 -16.85 -2.61 27.01
C LYS A 696 -18.33 -2.58 27.45
N LYS A 697 -18.79 -3.57 28.22
CA LYS A 697 -20.16 -3.60 28.79
C LYS A 697 -20.43 -2.41 29.70
N GLY A 698 -19.46 -1.95 30.47
CA GLY A 698 -19.58 -0.75 31.30
C GLY A 698 -19.99 0.51 30.56
N LYS A 699 -19.79 0.54 29.24
CA LYS A 699 -20.18 1.66 28.34
C LYS A 699 -21.60 1.53 27.79
N VAL A 700 -22.30 0.40 27.96
CA VAL A 700 -23.67 0.22 27.46
C VAL A 700 -24.65 0.88 28.39
N LYS A 701 -25.80 1.32 27.85
CA LYS A 701 -26.85 1.96 28.65
C LYS A 701 -27.54 0.95 29.55
N LYS A 702 -27.67 1.32 30.82
CA LYS A 702 -28.36 0.53 31.85
C LYS A 702 -29.22 1.46 32.69
N THR A 703 -30.36 0.92 33.10
CA THR A 703 -31.26 1.52 34.09
C THR A 703 -31.47 0.53 35.24
N ASP A 704 -31.14 0.91 36.45
CA ASP A 704 -31.24 0.06 37.65
C ASP A 704 -30.54 -1.31 37.53
N GLY A 705 -29.39 -1.37 36.81
CA GLY A 705 -28.60 -2.58 36.58
C GLY A 705 -29.05 -3.46 35.41
N TRP A 706 -30.15 -3.12 34.75
CA TRP A 706 -30.67 -3.80 33.56
C TRP A 706 -30.22 -3.13 32.26
N TYR A 707 -30.00 -3.91 31.23
CA TYR A 707 -29.62 -3.38 29.92
C TYR A 707 -30.79 -2.61 29.32
N GLY A 708 -30.50 -1.48 28.70
CA GLY A 708 -31.47 -0.58 28.08
C GLY A 708 -31.46 0.84 28.64
N GLU A 709 -32.35 1.66 28.12
CA GLU A 709 -32.50 3.05 28.53
C GLU A 709 -33.95 3.34 28.90
N GLU A 710 -34.18 4.30 29.78
CA GLU A 710 -35.52 4.72 30.14
C GLU A 710 -36.09 5.67 29.06
N SER A 711 -37.31 5.38 28.59
CA SER A 711 -38.07 6.23 27.70
C SER A 711 -39.53 6.24 28.11
N ASN A 712 -40.07 7.39 28.42
CA ASN A 712 -41.47 7.58 28.90
C ASN A 712 -41.87 6.67 30.09
N GLY A 713 -40.91 6.45 31.01
CA GLY A 713 -41.14 5.65 32.22
C GLY A 713 -41.10 4.12 32.00
N VAL A 714 -40.62 3.66 30.85
CA VAL A 714 -40.39 2.23 30.56
C VAL A 714 -38.96 1.97 30.11
N LEU A 715 -38.46 0.79 30.46
CA LEU A 715 -37.16 0.32 30.01
C LEU A 715 -37.25 -0.18 28.58
N VAL A 716 -36.51 0.45 27.63
CA VAL A 716 -36.52 0.11 26.23
C VAL A 716 -35.13 -0.40 25.77
N PRO A 717 -35.04 -1.23 24.71
CA PRO A 717 -33.79 -1.70 24.17
C PRO A 717 -32.92 -0.54 23.67
N GLU A 718 -31.64 -0.60 24.00
CA GLU A 718 -30.62 0.30 23.39
C GLU A 718 -30.41 -0.11 21.94
N VAL A 719 -30.47 0.86 21.01
CA VAL A 719 -30.16 0.64 19.59
C VAL A 719 -28.84 1.30 19.21
N VAL A 720 -28.06 0.64 18.38
CA VAL A 720 -26.75 1.10 17.90
C VAL A 720 -26.67 0.97 16.40
N GLU A 721 -25.79 1.78 15.79
CA GLU A 721 -25.57 1.73 14.35
C GLU A 721 -24.57 0.63 13.97
N LEU A 722 -24.99 -0.27 13.09
CA LEU A 722 -24.12 -1.26 12.46
C LEU A 722 -24.49 -1.33 10.97
N ASP A 723 -23.54 -0.99 10.07
CA ASP A 723 -23.76 -0.99 8.61
C ASP A 723 -24.98 -0.19 8.14
N SER A 724 -25.13 1.02 8.63
CA SER A 724 -26.28 1.90 8.35
C SER A 724 -27.65 1.38 8.86
N LEU A 725 -27.68 0.25 9.58
CA LEU A 725 -28.88 -0.23 10.30
C LEU A 725 -28.78 0.21 11.76
N TRP A 726 -29.89 0.69 12.30
CA TRP A 726 -30.04 0.97 13.73
C TRP A 726 -30.72 -0.21 14.41
N ILE A 727 -29.92 -1.06 15.03
CA ILE A 727 -30.35 -2.36 15.57
C ILE A 727 -30.18 -2.44 17.08
N GLY A 728 -31.01 -3.22 17.74
CA GLY A 728 -30.88 -3.52 19.16
C GLY A 728 -29.49 -4.09 19.45
N ARG A 729 -28.79 -3.46 20.41
CA ARG A 729 -27.45 -3.92 20.86
C ARG A 729 -27.48 -5.37 21.32
N PHE A 730 -28.59 -5.76 21.96
CA PHE A 730 -28.91 -7.11 22.45
C PHE A 730 -30.24 -7.57 21.92
N GLU A 731 -30.55 -8.86 22.11
CA GLU A 731 -31.92 -9.36 22.02
C GLU A 731 -32.80 -8.63 23.07
N VAL A 732 -34.10 -8.54 22.83
CA VAL A 732 -35.05 -7.98 23.82
C VAL A 732 -35.01 -8.83 25.06
N THR A 733 -34.73 -8.21 26.23
CA THR A 733 -34.61 -8.92 27.50
C THR A 733 -35.97 -9.14 28.17
N ARG A 734 -36.03 -10.10 29.12
CA ARG A 734 -37.25 -10.41 29.87
C ARG A 734 -37.79 -9.17 30.60
N VAL A 735 -36.93 -8.38 31.24
CA VAL A 735 -37.34 -7.15 31.92
C VAL A 735 -37.90 -6.11 30.96
N GLN A 736 -37.34 -5.97 29.78
CA GLN A 736 -37.86 -5.06 28.75
C GLN A 736 -39.23 -5.53 28.23
N TYR A 737 -39.37 -6.83 27.99
CA TYR A 737 -40.62 -7.40 27.53
C TYR A 737 -41.72 -7.35 28.60
N ALA A 738 -41.39 -7.47 29.90
CA ALA A 738 -42.29 -7.30 31.00
C ALA A 738 -42.91 -5.89 31.08
N ALA A 739 -42.25 -4.85 30.55
CA ALA A 739 -42.84 -3.53 30.42
C ALA A 739 -44.04 -3.50 29.44
N TYR A 740 -44.06 -4.37 28.46
CA TYR A 740 -45.16 -4.62 27.54
C TYR A 740 -46.19 -5.57 28.13
N LYS A 741 -45.76 -6.75 28.61
CA LYS A 741 -46.67 -7.76 29.26
C LYS A 741 -46.53 -7.70 30.79
N LYS A 742 -47.27 -6.81 31.43
CA LYS A 742 -47.20 -6.54 32.88
C LYS A 742 -47.35 -7.75 33.80
N ASN A 743 -47.91 -8.86 33.28
CA ASN A 743 -48.13 -10.09 34.07
C ASN A 743 -47.10 -11.19 33.77
N LEU A 744 -46.02 -10.84 33.04
CA LEU A 744 -44.97 -11.81 32.71
C LEU A 744 -44.26 -12.24 34.01
N GLN A 745 -44.19 -13.56 34.21
CA GLN A 745 -43.46 -14.16 35.35
C GLN A 745 -42.13 -14.71 34.83
N PHE A 746 -41.01 -14.35 35.45
CA PHE A 746 -39.72 -14.96 35.24
C PHE A 746 -38.91 -15.02 36.54
N LYS A 747 -37.92 -15.88 36.61
CA LYS A 747 -37.08 -16.09 37.79
C LYS A 747 -36.23 -14.86 38.07
N THR A 748 -36.17 -14.45 39.34
CA THR A 748 -35.26 -13.39 39.81
C THR A 748 -33.80 -13.71 39.45
N GLY A 749 -33.06 -12.75 38.93
CA GLY A 749 -31.69 -12.92 38.44
C GLY A 749 -31.59 -13.30 36.95
N THR A 750 -32.76 -13.42 36.26
CA THR A 750 -32.82 -13.65 34.81
C THR A 750 -33.44 -12.48 34.05
N GLU A 751 -33.46 -11.32 34.65
CA GLU A 751 -34.01 -10.07 34.06
C GLU A 751 -33.35 -9.70 32.74
N ASN A 752 -32.02 -9.87 32.65
CA ASN A 752 -31.20 -9.60 31.47
C ASN A 752 -31.06 -10.82 30.54
N TYR A 753 -31.83 -11.90 30.73
CA TYR A 753 -31.87 -12.99 29.77
C TYR A 753 -32.74 -12.61 28.59
N PRO A 754 -32.48 -13.13 27.36
CA PRO A 754 -33.36 -12.85 26.23
C PRO A 754 -34.79 -13.31 26.50
N GLN A 755 -35.78 -12.55 26.05
CA GLN A 755 -37.16 -13.01 26.03
C GLN A 755 -37.29 -14.09 24.97
N ASN A 756 -37.75 -15.23 25.40
CA ASN A 756 -37.91 -16.44 24.58
C ASN A 756 -39.36 -16.97 24.67
N GLU A 757 -39.64 -18.06 23.97
CA GLU A 757 -40.99 -18.73 23.97
C GLU A 757 -42.10 -17.77 23.51
N ILE A 758 -41.85 -16.98 22.48
CA ILE A 758 -42.79 -16.06 21.87
C ILE A 758 -42.97 -16.41 20.39
N ASP A 759 -44.17 -16.16 19.86
CA ASP A 759 -44.39 -16.31 18.44
C ASP A 759 -44.10 -15.02 17.65
N PHE A 760 -44.18 -15.13 16.35
CA PHE A 760 -43.89 -14.03 15.45
C PHE A 760 -44.81 -12.82 15.63
N GLU A 761 -46.11 -13.05 15.83
CA GLU A 761 -47.09 -11.97 16.00
C GLU A 761 -46.89 -11.27 17.35
N GLU A 762 -46.49 -11.98 18.39
CA GLU A 762 -46.13 -11.40 19.70
C GLU A 762 -44.90 -10.51 19.60
N ALA A 763 -43.84 -10.95 18.88
CA ALA A 763 -42.62 -10.15 18.64
C ALA A 763 -42.92 -8.87 17.85
N LYS A 764 -43.75 -8.96 16.81
CA LYS A 764 -44.22 -7.86 16.02
C LYS A 764 -45.08 -6.87 16.82
N ALA A 765 -46.00 -7.38 17.63
CA ALA A 765 -46.83 -6.55 18.51
C ALA A 765 -46.01 -5.79 19.56
N TYR A 766 -44.96 -6.38 20.08
CA TYR A 766 -43.97 -5.66 20.91
C TYR A 766 -43.33 -4.51 20.20
N CYS A 767 -42.87 -4.68 18.97
CA CYS A 767 -42.30 -3.59 18.16
C CYS A 767 -43.32 -2.45 17.91
N GLN A 768 -44.57 -2.77 17.68
CA GLN A 768 -45.64 -1.78 17.51
C GLN A 768 -45.91 -1.03 18.83
N TRP A 769 -46.00 -1.72 19.97
CA TRP A 769 -46.11 -1.11 21.26
C TRP A 769 -44.91 -0.21 21.59
N LEU A 770 -43.70 -0.70 21.36
CA LEU A 770 -42.46 0.06 21.56
C LEU A 770 -42.46 1.35 20.76
N SER A 771 -42.95 1.30 19.51
CA SER A 771 -43.10 2.47 18.63
C SER A 771 -44.09 3.47 19.23
N GLN A 772 -45.20 3.04 19.75
CA GLN A 772 -46.18 3.91 20.40
C GLN A 772 -45.65 4.57 21.66
N VAL A 773 -44.92 3.82 22.51
CA VAL A 773 -44.35 4.35 23.75
C VAL A 773 -43.26 5.36 23.52
N THR A 774 -42.39 5.08 22.54
CA THR A 774 -41.16 5.92 22.27
C THR A 774 -41.40 7.07 21.28
N GLY A 775 -42.48 6.99 20.47
CA GLY A 775 -42.72 7.89 19.35
C GLY A 775 -41.77 7.65 18.17
N LYS A 776 -40.94 6.60 18.19
CA LYS A 776 -40.01 6.21 17.13
C LYS A 776 -40.54 4.97 16.43
N LYS A 777 -40.14 4.71 15.21
CA LYS A 777 -40.64 3.58 14.42
C LYS A 777 -39.77 2.35 14.55
N TYR A 778 -40.20 1.35 15.34
CA TYR A 778 -39.53 0.07 15.54
C TYR A 778 -40.19 -1.05 14.76
N ARG A 779 -39.39 -1.99 14.26
CA ARG A 779 -39.84 -3.22 13.60
C ARG A 779 -38.89 -4.38 13.89
N LEU A 780 -39.29 -5.58 13.50
CA LEU A 780 -38.36 -6.71 13.37
C LEU A 780 -37.44 -6.51 12.17
N PRO A 781 -36.21 -7.07 12.20
CA PRO A 781 -35.33 -7.10 11.04
C PRO A 781 -35.96 -7.84 9.87
N TYR A 782 -35.71 -7.38 8.62
CA TYR A 782 -36.01 -8.20 7.46
C TYR A 782 -35.00 -9.35 7.33
N GLU A 783 -35.44 -10.46 6.73
CA GLU A 783 -34.61 -11.63 6.49
C GLU A 783 -33.25 -11.28 5.86
N LYS A 784 -33.26 -10.45 4.83
CA LYS A 784 -32.04 -10.01 4.12
C LYS A 784 -31.09 -9.18 4.98
N GLU A 785 -31.63 -8.36 5.88
CA GLU A 785 -30.83 -7.57 6.83
C GLU A 785 -30.15 -8.48 7.85
N MET A 786 -30.94 -9.40 8.43
CA MET A 786 -30.42 -10.30 9.46
C MET A 786 -29.39 -11.29 8.89
N ARG A 787 -29.60 -11.84 7.70
CA ARG A 787 -28.63 -12.70 7.03
C ARG A 787 -27.28 -12.00 6.82
N LYS A 788 -27.28 -10.71 6.48
CA LYS A 788 -26.06 -9.91 6.34
C LYS A 788 -25.34 -9.73 7.70
N LEU A 789 -26.08 -9.51 8.77
CA LEU A 789 -25.54 -9.38 10.13
C LEU A 789 -24.95 -10.69 10.64
N ILE A 790 -25.67 -11.81 10.48
CA ILE A 790 -25.22 -13.15 10.87
C ILE A 790 -23.94 -13.52 10.08
N GLN A 791 -23.85 -13.16 8.80
CA GLN A 791 -22.65 -13.44 8.02
C GLN A 791 -21.41 -12.71 8.56
N LYS A 792 -21.58 -11.51 9.13
CA LYS A 792 -20.50 -10.80 9.82
C LYS A 792 -20.10 -11.47 11.12
N ALA A 793 -21.05 -12.08 11.82
CA ALA A 793 -20.81 -12.79 13.06
C ALA A 793 -20.09 -14.13 12.88
N LYS A 794 -19.97 -14.67 11.66
CA LYS A 794 -19.34 -15.99 11.40
C LYS A 794 -17.96 -16.17 12.03
N GLY A 795 -17.16 -15.11 12.13
CA GLY A 795 -15.87 -15.16 12.81
C GLY A 795 -15.93 -15.32 14.33
N ASN A 796 -17.09 -15.11 14.95
CA ASN A 796 -17.31 -15.18 16.40
C ASN A 796 -18.05 -16.45 16.83
N VAL A 797 -18.58 -17.25 15.92
CA VAL A 797 -19.48 -18.39 16.20
C VAL A 797 -18.85 -19.39 17.18
N ALA A 798 -17.54 -19.60 17.15
CA ALA A 798 -16.83 -20.46 18.10
C ALA A 798 -16.74 -19.89 19.53
N GLY A 799 -17.03 -18.60 19.72
CA GLY A 799 -17.00 -17.90 21.00
C GLY A 799 -18.35 -17.39 21.49
N GLU A 800 -19.44 -17.92 20.96
CA GLU A 800 -20.82 -17.52 21.27
C GLU A 800 -21.52 -18.58 22.15
N ASN A 801 -22.68 -18.23 22.71
CA ASN A 801 -23.54 -19.18 23.45
C ASN A 801 -24.22 -20.13 22.45
N ASN A 802 -23.51 -21.18 22.07
CA ASN A 802 -23.97 -22.25 21.19
C ASN A 802 -23.65 -23.62 21.78
N LEU A 803 -24.08 -24.69 21.11
CA LEU A 803 -23.93 -26.04 21.64
C LEU A 803 -22.46 -26.51 21.70
N ASP A 804 -21.58 -26.03 20.80
CA ASP A 804 -20.15 -26.34 20.85
C ASP A 804 -19.47 -25.79 22.10
N TYR A 805 -19.86 -24.58 22.54
CA TYR A 805 -19.40 -24.01 23.79
C TYR A 805 -19.75 -24.89 24.99
N TRP A 806 -21.01 -25.38 25.03
CA TRP A 806 -21.49 -26.22 26.12
C TRP A 806 -20.93 -27.65 26.08
N ALA A 807 -20.67 -28.18 24.90
CA ALA A 807 -20.03 -29.48 24.72
C ALA A 807 -18.51 -29.43 25.04
N GLY A 808 -17.87 -28.22 24.84
CA GLY A 808 -16.44 -28.06 25.02
C GLY A 808 -15.62 -28.44 23.77
N TYR A 809 -16.29 -28.77 22.66
CA TYR A 809 -15.68 -29.11 21.35
C TYR A 809 -16.71 -28.89 20.22
N ALA A 810 -16.25 -28.83 18.97
CA ALA A 810 -17.13 -28.74 17.81
C ALA A 810 -17.93 -30.05 17.65
N ILE A 811 -19.23 -29.98 17.95
CA ILE A 811 -20.12 -31.13 18.06
C ILE A 811 -20.81 -31.43 16.71
N THR A 812 -20.99 -32.72 16.41
CA THR A 812 -21.77 -33.18 15.27
C THR A 812 -23.27 -33.19 15.56
N PRO A 813 -24.16 -33.19 14.55
CA PRO A 813 -25.60 -33.26 14.75
C PRO A 813 -26.07 -34.53 15.53
N ASP A 814 -25.39 -35.64 15.29
CA ASP A 814 -25.72 -36.90 15.98
C ASP A 814 -25.39 -36.83 17.48
N GLU A 815 -24.22 -36.26 17.80
CA GLU A 815 -23.79 -36.01 19.17
C GLU A 815 -24.68 -34.96 19.85
N ALA A 816 -25.09 -33.90 19.12
CA ALA A 816 -26.02 -32.91 19.62
C ALA A 816 -27.33 -33.56 20.10
N THR A 817 -27.88 -34.50 19.32
CA THR A 817 -29.09 -35.25 19.68
C THR A 817 -28.89 -36.06 20.99
N MET A 818 -27.70 -36.60 21.24
CA MET A 818 -27.38 -37.34 22.45
C MET A 818 -27.29 -36.46 23.69
N LEU A 819 -26.99 -35.17 23.54
CA LEU A 819 -26.92 -34.22 24.65
C LEU A 819 -28.30 -33.68 25.08
N LEU A 820 -29.31 -33.67 24.21
CA LEU A 820 -30.64 -33.15 24.51
C LEU A 820 -31.23 -33.61 25.85
N PRO A 821 -31.23 -34.91 26.20
CA PRO A 821 -31.84 -35.38 27.48
C PRO A 821 -31.10 -34.85 28.71
N LYS A 822 -29.82 -34.48 28.57
CA LYS A 822 -29.04 -33.87 29.68
C LYS A 822 -29.32 -32.36 29.78
N ILE A 823 -29.51 -31.70 28.65
CA ILE A 823 -29.86 -30.27 28.58
C ILE A 823 -31.24 -30.01 29.15
N GLU A 824 -32.21 -30.93 28.95
CA GLU A 824 -33.54 -30.84 29.49
C GLU A 824 -33.60 -30.90 31.03
N GLN A 825 -32.54 -31.40 31.67
CA GLN A 825 -32.40 -31.41 33.12
C GLN A 825 -32.05 -30.04 33.71
N LEU A 826 -31.62 -29.07 32.87
CA LEU A 826 -31.27 -27.72 33.30
C LEU A 826 -32.52 -26.84 33.37
N GLU A 827 -32.75 -26.25 34.58
CA GLU A 827 -33.95 -25.42 34.86
C GLU A 827 -34.11 -24.24 33.89
N ASN A 828 -33.04 -23.54 33.53
CA ASN A 828 -33.05 -22.42 32.58
C ASN A 828 -32.57 -22.80 31.17
N GLY A 829 -32.41 -24.11 30.91
CA GLY A 829 -31.76 -24.55 29.67
C GLY A 829 -30.34 -23.98 29.55
N LEU A 830 -29.92 -23.68 28.34
CA LEU A 830 -28.59 -23.14 28.01
C LEU A 830 -28.56 -21.63 27.86
N LEU A 831 -29.66 -20.91 28.12
CA LEU A 831 -29.72 -19.45 27.97
C LEU A 831 -28.84 -18.75 29.01
N LEU A 832 -28.20 -17.68 28.58
CA LEU A 832 -27.39 -16.79 29.40
C LEU A 832 -27.90 -15.35 29.33
N SER A 833 -27.44 -14.50 30.25
CA SER A 833 -27.68 -13.06 30.17
C SER A 833 -27.14 -12.54 28.84
N VAL A 834 -27.91 -11.67 28.16
CA VAL A 834 -27.47 -11.04 26.92
C VAL A 834 -26.08 -10.41 27.05
N GLY A 835 -25.29 -10.42 26.01
CA GLY A 835 -23.93 -9.89 25.98
C GLY A 835 -22.97 -10.67 26.90
N SER A 836 -23.18 -11.97 27.11
CA SER A 836 -22.23 -12.82 27.86
C SER A 836 -20.97 -13.16 27.05
N PHE A 837 -21.02 -13.00 25.74
CA PHE A 837 -19.96 -13.32 24.81
C PHE A 837 -19.43 -12.10 24.07
N LYS A 838 -18.48 -12.32 23.16
CA LYS A 838 -17.80 -11.29 22.41
C LYS A 838 -18.75 -10.56 21.45
N PRO A 839 -18.73 -9.23 21.41
CA PRO A 839 -19.57 -8.46 20.47
C PRO A 839 -19.00 -8.46 19.05
N VAL A 840 -19.86 -8.08 18.10
CA VAL A 840 -19.52 -7.89 16.69
C VAL A 840 -19.45 -6.39 16.35
N GLY A 841 -18.40 -5.99 15.61
CA GLY A 841 -18.29 -4.66 15.00
C GLY A 841 -17.76 -3.55 15.90
N LYS A 842 -17.68 -2.35 15.33
CA LYS A 842 -17.15 -1.13 15.97
C LYS A 842 -18.10 -0.60 17.03
N GLU A 843 -19.40 -0.53 16.70
CA GLU A 843 -20.47 -0.38 17.69
C GLU A 843 -20.97 -1.77 18.05
N PRO A 844 -20.64 -2.28 19.23
CA PRO A 844 -20.80 -3.70 19.52
C PRO A 844 -22.28 -4.11 19.55
N VAL A 845 -22.62 -5.06 18.70
CA VAL A 845 -23.88 -5.83 18.74
C VAL A 845 -23.55 -7.24 19.23
N TYR A 846 -24.29 -7.74 20.17
CA TYR A 846 -24.00 -8.99 20.88
C TYR A 846 -24.92 -10.12 20.43
N ASP A 847 -24.50 -11.36 20.69
CA ASP A 847 -25.28 -12.58 20.60
C ASP A 847 -25.87 -12.90 19.21
N LEU A 848 -25.24 -12.38 18.11
CA LEU A 848 -25.67 -12.67 16.73
C LEU A 848 -25.37 -14.12 16.29
N GLY A 849 -24.47 -14.81 16.98
CA GLY A 849 -24.02 -16.16 16.67
C GLY A 849 -24.49 -17.23 17.65
N GLY A 850 -25.38 -16.89 18.62
CA GLY A 850 -25.82 -17.83 19.65
C GLY A 850 -26.94 -17.30 20.54
N ASN A 851 -27.09 -17.85 21.74
CA ASN A 851 -28.08 -17.55 22.74
C ASN A 851 -29.51 -17.89 22.29
N VAL A 852 -30.21 -17.02 21.54
CA VAL A 852 -31.49 -17.32 20.89
C VAL A 852 -31.42 -17.08 19.38
N ALA A 853 -32.06 -17.94 18.60
CA ALA A 853 -32.36 -17.61 17.19
C ALA A 853 -33.49 -16.56 17.17
N GLU A 854 -33.55 -15.74 16.12
CA GLU A 854 -34.34 -14.51 16.15
C GLU A 854 -35.42 -14.45 15.09
N TRP A 855 -36.61 -13.96 15.48
CA TRP A 855 -37.68 -13.67 14.55
C TRP A 855 -37.32 -12.51 13.62
N CYS A 856 -37.51 -12.77 12.31
CA CYS A 856 -37.37 -11.82 11.22
C CYS A 856 -38.58 -11.85 10.30
N VAL A 857 -38.67 -10.88 9.40
CA VAL A 857 -39.74 -10.77 8.40
C VAL A 857 -39.20 -11.17 7.03
N ASP A 858 -39.83 -12.12 6.36
CA ASP A 858 -39.49 -12.53 4.98
C ASP A 858 -40.03 -11.54 3.94
N GLU A 859 -39.80 -11.82 2.65
CA GLU A 859 -40.24 -10.97 1.51
C GLU A 859 -41.78 -10.93 1.36
N ASN A 860 -42.49 -11.89 1.95
CA ASN A 860 -43.94 -11.99 1.91
C ASN A 860 -44.60 -11.42 3.18
N GLY A 861 -43.83 -10.86 4.10
CA GLY A 861 -44.33 -10.36 5.36
C GLY A 861 -44.59 -11.43 6.43
N GLN A 862 -44.14 -12.68 6.19
CA GLN A 862 -44.28 -13.80 7.12
C GLN A 862 -43.07 -13.88 8.07
N GLY A 863 -43.27 -14.50 9.22
CA GLY A 863 -42.23 -14.74 10.20
C GLY A 863 -41.27 -15.85 9.77
N VAL A 864 -39.97 -15.55 9.81
CA VAL A 864 -38.89 -16.52 9.62
C VAL A 864 -37.91 -16.43 10.77
N ILE A 865 -37.42 -17.58 11.27
CA ILE A 865 -36.42 -17.64 12.32
C ILE A 865 -35.04 -17.77 11.70
N LEU A 866 -34.13 -16.90 12.13
CA LEU A 866 -32.76 -16.88 11.63
C LEU A 866 -31.74 -16.86 12.79
N GLY A 867 -30.51 -17.24 12.50
CA GLY A 867 -29.42 -17.25 13.48
C GLY A 867 -29.24 -18.60 14.18
N HIS A 868 -28.19 -18.66 14.98
CA HIS A 868 -27.88 -19.77 15.83
C HIS A 868 -28.49 -19.54 17.24
N SER A 869 -28.68 -20.60 17.97
CA SER A 869 -29.12 -20.54 19.38
C SER A 869 -28.16 -21.33 20.26
N ALA A 870 -28.36 -21.23 21.57
CA ALA A 870 -27.60 -22.03 22.54
C ALA A 870 -27.74 -23.56 22.34
N LEU A 871 -28.75 -23.98 21.57
CA LEU A 871 -29.02 -25.39 21.26
C LEU A 871 -28.51 -25.82 19.89
N THR A 872 -27.91 -24.93 19.10
CA THR A 872 -27.38 -25.23 17.76
C THR A 872 -25.87 -25.31 17.77
N PRO A 873 -25.24 -26.30 17.07
CA PRO A 873 -23.81 -26.28 16.82
C PRO A 873 -23.37 -25.09 15.95
N SER A 874 -22.08 -24.72 16.02
CA SER A 874 -21.53 -23.65 15.19
C SER A 874 -21.43 -24.04 13.71
N ASP A 875 -21.41 -25.31 13.36
CA ASP A 875 -21.39 -25.77 11.96
C ASP A 875 -22.78 -25.63 11.32
N SER A 876 -22.94 -24.58 10.52
CA SER A 876 -24.20 -24.25 9.83
C SER A 876 -24.51 -25.10 8.61
N LYS A 877 -23.70 -26.10 8.26
CA LYS A 877 -23.91 -26.95 7.08
C LYS A 877 -24.98 -28.01 7.28
N THR A 878 -25.35 -28.24 8.52
CA THR A 878 -26.43 -29.18 8.86
C THR A 878 -27.77 -28.47 8.85
N LEU A 879 -28.73 -28.98 8.06
CA LEU A 879 -30.13 -28.60 8.07
C LEU A 879 -30.75 -29.01 9.42
N TYR A 880 -30.63 -28.12 10.40
CA TYR A 880 -31.41 -28.29 11.63
C TYR A 880 -32.86 -27.90 11.37
N GLN A 881 -33.75 -28.66 11.97
CA GLN A 881 -35.16 -28.25 12.10
C GLN A 881 -35.21 -26.87 12.78
N PRO A 882 -36.26 -26.05 12.53
CA PRO A 882 -36.43 -24.78 13.22
C PRO A 882 -36.13 -24.95 14.71
N PRO A 883 -35.35 -24.06 15.33
CA PRO A 883 -35.02 -24.18 16.74
C PRO A 883 -36.29 -24.22 17.57
N HIS A 884 -36.26 -25.04 18.62
CA HIS A 884 -37.39 -25.13 19.56
C HIS A 884 -37.68 -23.73 20.13
N LEU A 885 -38.96 -23.32 20.22
CA LEU A 885 -39.37 -21.97 20.66
C LEU A 885 -38.70 -21.52 21.97
N LYS A 886 -38.33 -22.46 22.83
CA LYS A 886 -37.55 -22.19 24.06
C LYS A 886 -36.24 -21.48 23.79
N TYR A 887 -35.69 -21.53 22.57
CA TYR A 887 -34.44 -20.89 22.12
C TYR A 887 -34.67 -19.93 20.94
N VAL A 888 -35.88 -19.36 20.88
CA VAL A 888 -36.26 -18.36 19.88
C VAL A 888 -36.66 -17.07 20.61
N GLY A 889 -36.01 -15.99 20.26
CA GLY A 889 -36.26 -14.64 20.73
C GLY A 889 -36.36 -13.65 19.57
N PHE A 890 -36.03 -12.40 19.83
CA PHE A 890 -36.00 -11.38 18.79
C PHE A 890 -35.20 -10.15 19.25
N ARG A 891 -34.75 -9.35 18.26
CA ARG A 891 -34.26 -8.00 18.52
C ARG A 891 -35.03 -6.97 17.69
N VAL A 892 -34.94 -5.71 18.09
CA VAL A 892 -35.64 -4.63 17.42
C VAL A 892 -34.71 -3.90 16.46
N LEU A 893 -35.29 -3.36 15.39
CA LEU A 893 -34.61 -2.45 14.48
C LEU A 893 -35.38 -1.11 14.46
N LEU A 894 -34.66 0.01 14.56
CA LEU A 894 -35.19 1.35 14.49
C LEU A 894 -35.05 1.88 13.07
N GLU A 895 -36.18 2.27 12.45
CA GLU A 895 -36.16 3.00 11.19
C GLU A 895 -35.81 4.47 11.43
N LYS A 896 -34.78 4.97 10.76
CA LYS A 896 -34.52 6.41 10.69
C LYS A 896 -35.48 7.07 9.73
N GLU A 897 -35.99 8.27 10.13
CA GLU A 897 -36.78 9.14 9.26
C GLU A 897 -35.98 9.69 8.10
#